data_539591d5d727cff1e124645a7333105f
#
_entry.id   539591d5d727cff1e124645a7333105f
#
_cell.length_a   1.000
_cell.length_b   1.000
_cell.length_c   1.000
_cell.angle_alpha   90.00
_cell.angle_beta   90.00
_cell.angle_gamma   90.00
#
_symmetry.space_group_name_H-M   'P 1'
#
loop_
_entity.id
_entity.type
_entity.pdbx_description
1 polymer ?
#
loop_
_entity_poly.entity_id
_entity_poly.type
_entity_poly.pdbx_seq_one_letter_code
_entity_poly.pdbx_strand_id
1 'polypeptide(L)'
;MTDIVTGLTTEEVNKLKEQGLDNIPVGNQSKTIGQIIAGNVFTYFNFVFAVFAALLILVRSYINMTFLPIILLNTILGIVQEIKAKIVLDRLTVVNAPRTKVIRDSAVSEVDSVTLVKGDVCIFTAGNQLSADAILAEGCVRVNEAMVTGESDEVIKNKGDILLSGSYIVSGECKAVLTQVGHKAYAARLALEAKAGRKKKKTDMMKSLDNLVKIIGVIIVPLGIIMYVQSHFFLGHTIKNSVVSMVASLVGMIPEGLYLLASVALVVSVKKLARSNVLVHEMNCVETLARVNVLCVDKTGTITRPDMSVSDVVFLKDNVGKLIAGVAGNMDDDNETMKAIKDYYHITDRDNSAERVYSFSSQNKYSGAVLDGRCYIFGAPEYVLLDTYAEYEDIFERYSGHGERILVFGECVGDPCGNIIEEAVNPYAFIILENEIRDTAKETFGYFASQGVDIVVISGDNPVTASKVAVRAGINNAENYIDATTLKSRQDIREAITKYTVFGRVVPSQKKEIIEAYKESGKVVAMTGDGVNDVLALKCADCSVAMASGSEAASNAAQVVLLDSDFSKMPQVVLEGRRVVNNIQRSASLFLVKNIFSILTTIFTLIAANLYPLYPTQLSLLGAFTIGTPAFFLALQPNKNIIRGDFLTNVIIKALPAGITDFIMLAVISIHGAVIGMSNEQISTVAIIVLLIIGMMSLIRICRPFDWLRALVCIAMGVGIAICLLFFKKIFAIAAINMVMLNMIIVYAVVAVGLFVLMCRIVGTVIEYICLLYTSPSP
;
A
#
# COMPACT_ATOMS: atom_id res chain seq x y z
N MET A 1 36.63 16.76 -19.24
CA MET A 1 35.27 16.33 -19.61
C MET A 1 35.41 14.97 -20.22
N THR A 2 34.56 14.03 -19.84
CA THR A 2 34.55 12.68 -20.43
C THR A 2 34.22 12.78 -21.92
N ASP A 3 34.90 12.02 -22.76
CA ASP A 3 34.60 11.98 -24.18
C ASP A 3 33.23 11.31 -24.39
N ILE A 4 32.35 11.96 -25.14
CA ILE A 4 30.95 11.53 -25.37
C ILE A 4 30.89 10.24 -26.21
N VAL A 5 31.93 9.97 -26.99
CA VAL A 5 31.97 8.81 -27.90
C VAL A 5 32.55 7.58 -27.20
N THR A 6 33.62 7.73 -26.42
CA THR A 6 34.32 6.61 -25.78
C THR A 6 33.79 6.31 -24.37
N GLY A 7 33.25 7.32 -23.68
CA GLY A 7 32.83 7.20 -22.28
C GLY A 7 34.03 6.99 -21.32
N LEU A 8 33.72 6.55 -20.10
CA LEU A 8 34.73 6.17 -19.09
C LEU A 8 35.22 4.74 -19.33
N THR A 9 36.50 4.48 -19.01
CA THR A 9 37.05 3.13 -19.00
C THR A 9 36.63 2.38 -17.73
N THR A 10 36.64 1.05 -17.80
CA THR A 10 36.32 0.19 -16.63
C THR A 10 37.26 0.48 -15.44
N GLU A 11 38.53 0.82 -15.67
CA GLU A 11 39.47 1.18 -14.60
C GLU A 11 39.11 2.49 -13.92
N GLU A 12 38.72 3.53 -14.70
CA GLU A 12 38.26 4.80 -14.18
C GLU A 12 36.99 4.67 -13.36
N VAL A 13 36.02 3.84 -13.82
CA VAL A 13 34.79 3.55 -13.10
C VAL A 13 35.08 2.92 -11.73
N ASN A 14 35.98 1.93 -11.67
CA ASN A 14 36.36 1.28 -10.41
C ASN A 14 37.04 2.26 -9.44
N LYS A 15 37.93 3.11 -9.95
CA LYS A 15 38.59 4.15 -9.15
C LYS A 15 37.61 5.16 -8.59
N LEU A 16 36.60 5.57 -9.36
CA LEU A 16 35.54 6.50 -8.91
C LEU A 16 34.63 5.85 -7.86
N LYS A 17 34.35 4.55 -7.98
CA LYS A 17 33.60 3.79 -6.95
C LYS A 17 34.37 3.73 -5.62
N GLU A 18 35.66 3.46 -5.66
CA GLU A 18 36.54 3.47 -4.46
C GLU A 18 36.58 4.84 -3.78
N GLN A 19 36.42 5.93 -4.55
CA GLN A 19 36.33 7.30 -4.03
C GLN A 19 34.93 7.65 -3.49
N GLY A 20 33.95 6.73 -3.56
CA GLY A 20 32.55 6.98 -3.14
C GLY A 20 31.82 7.99 -4.04
N LEU A 21 32.19 8.05 -5.32
CA LEU A 21 31.54 8.88 -6.35
C LEU A 21 30.58 8.04 -7.20
N ASP A 22 29.95 7.07 -6.58
CA ASP A 22 28.90 6.23 -7.15
C ASP A 22 27.51 6.76 -6.80
N ASN A 23 26.50 6.30 -7.56
CA ASN A 23 25.13 6.75 -7.43
C ASN A 23 24.32 5.92 -6.42
N ILE A 24 24.90 5.65 -5.24
CA ILE A 24 24.18 4.94 -4.18
C ILE A 24 23.10 5.85 -3.60
N PRO A 25 21.81 5.44 -3.63
CA PRO A 25 20.70 6.27 -3.16
C PRO A 25 20.79 6.56 -1.67
N VAL A 26 20.70 7.83 -1.28
CA VAL A 26 20.60 8.23 0.12
C VAL A 26 19.14 8.07 0.56
N GLY A 27 18.85 7.07 1.35
CA GLY A 27 17.58 7.01 2.03
C GLY A 27 16.78 5.75 1.90
N ASN A 28 17.18 4.79 1.09
CA ASN A 28 16.66 3.42 1.11
C ASN A 28 17.56 2.46 1.89
N GLN A 29 18.35 2.96 2.85
CA GLN A 29 18.99 2.03 3.78
C GLN A 29 17.87 1.35 4.57
N SER A 30 17.47 0.17 4.10
CA SER A 30 16.75 -0.78 4.91
C SER A 30 17.51 -0.90 6.25
N LYS A 31 16.79 -0.95 7.36
CA LYS A 31 17.42 -1.07 8.68
C LYS A 31 18.54 -2.12 8.64
N THR A 32 19.69 -1.82 9.22
CA THR A 32 20.74 -2.83 9.37
C THR A 32 20.28 -3.95 10.29
N ILE A 33 20.88 -5.14 10.18
CA ILE A 33 20.53 -6.27 11.07
C ILE A 33 20.70 -5.86 12.53
N GLY A 34 21.73 -5.08 12.86
CA GLY A 34 21.94 -4.55 14.21
C GLY A 34 20.82 -3.62 14.67
N GLN A 35 20.32 -2.75 13.79
CA GLN A 35 19.17 -1.88 14.09
C GLN A 35 17.87 -2.66 14.25
N ILE A 36 17.69 -3.76 13.51
CA ILE A 36 16.54 -4.65 13.67
C ILE A 36 16.59 -5.33 15.03
N ILE A 37 17.74 -5.88 15.40
CA ILE A 37 17.93 -6.53 16.72
C ILE A 37 17.70 -5.52 17.82
N ALA A 38 18.35 -4.37 17.78
CA ALA A 38 18.20 -3.32 18.79
C ALA A 38 16.75 -2.83 18.90
N GLY A 39 16.07 -2.62 17.77
CA GLY A 39 14.67 -2.16 17.74
C GLY A 39 13.67 -3.15 18.32
N ASN A 40 13.94 -4.45 18.25
CA ASN A 40 13.08 -5.51 18.83
C ASN A 40 13.45 -5.80 20.31
N VAL A 41 14.70 -5.66 20.69
CA VAL A 41 15.16 -5.91 22.08
C VAL A 41 14.85 -4.72 22.97
N PHE A 42 15.21 -3.50 22.59
CA PHE A 42 15.05 -2.29 23.38
C PHE A 42 13.70 -1.61 23.15
N THR A 43 12.62 -2.35 23.35
CA THR A 43 11.27 -1.79 23.35
C THR A 43 10.89 -1.31 24.75
N TYR A 44 9.96 -0.35 24.84
CA TYR A 44 9.42 0.12 26.11
C TYR A 44 8.87 -1.03 26.97
N PHE A 45 8.10 -1.93 26.38
CA PHE A 45 7.54 -3.07 27.13
C PHE A 45 8.58 -4.08 27.57
N ASN A 46 9.59 -4.38 26.74
CA ASN A 46 10.68 -5.26 27.17
C ASN A 46 11.44 -4.67 28.36
N PHE A 47 11.62 -3.34 28.39
CA PHE A 47 12.18 -2.66 29.55
C PHE A 47 11.28 -2.82 30.80
N VAL A 48 9.97 -2.61 30.68
CA VAL A 48 9.01 -2.82 31.77
C VAL A 48 9.04 -4.25 32.28
N PHE A 49 9.08 -5.24 31.37
CA PHE A 49 9.21 -6.65 31.75
C PHE A 49 10.55 -6.99 32.44
N ALA A 50 11.64 -6.36 32.02
CA ALA A 50 12.92 -6.50 32.71
C ALA A 50 12.86 -5.97 34.13
N VAL A 51 12.18 -4.83 34.34
CA VAL A 51 11.91 -4.30 35.70
C VAL A 51 11.06 -5.27 36.51
N PHE A 52 9.98 -5.83 35.95
CA PHE A 52 9.16 -6.83 36.66
C PHE A 52 9.95 -8.08 37.02
N ALA A 53 10.80 -8.56 36.13
CA ALA A 53 11.68 -9.70 36.40
C ALA A 53 12.65 -9.39 37.54
N ALA A 54 13.28 -8.21 37.52
CA ALA A 54 14.17 -7.78 38.61
C ALA A 54 13.46 -7.72 39.94
N LEU A 55 12.25 -7.14 40.00
CA LEU A 55 11.43 -7.11 41.23
C LEU A 55 11.06 -8.51 41.73
N LEU A 56 10.67 -9.43 40.81
CA LEU A 56 10.36 -10.82 41.20
C LEU A 56 11.61 -11.59 41.70
N ILE A 57 12.80 -11.33 41.15
CA ILE A 57 14.07 -11.88 41.63
C ILE A 57 14.37 -11.36 43.01
N LEU A 58 14.24 -10.07 43.28
CA LEU A 58 14.48 -9.45 44.60
C LEU A 58 13.60 -10.06 45.68
N VAL A 59 12.34 -10.37 45.38
CA VAL A 59 11.42 -11.01 46.32
C VAL A 59 11.47 -12.56 46.30
N ARG A 60 12.44 -13.16 45.59
CA ARG A 60 12.66 -14.60 45.41
C ARG A 60 11.41 -15.36 44.95
N SER A 61 10.70 -14.78 43.93
CA SER A 61 9.46 -15.34 43.40
C SER A 61 9.65 -15.85 41.96
N TYR A 62 10.61 -16.78 41.77
CA TYR A 62 11.04 -17.25 40.44
C TYR A 62 9.93 -17.93 39.61
N ILE A 63 9.00 -18.64 40.27
CA ILE A 63 7.87 -19.30 39.58
C ILE A 63 7.01 -18.30 38.81
N ASN A 64 6.86 -17.08 39.32
CA ASN A 64 6.04 -16.04 38.66
C ASN A 64 6.70 -15.36 37.46
N MET A 65 7.88 -15.83 36.99
CA MET A 65 8.61 -15.34 35.84
C MET A 65 8.25 -16.08 34.53
N THR A 66 7.20 -16.89 34.51
CA THR A 66 6.78 -17.68 33.30
C THR A 66 6.42 -16.83 32.10
N PHE A 67 6.19 -15.53 32.24
CA PHE A 67 6.02 -14.60 31.14
C PHE A 67 7.32 -14.34 30.36
N LEU A 68 8.51 -14.48 30.98
CA LEU A 68 9.80 -14.22 30.34
C LEU A 68 10.09 -15.13 29.13
N PRO A 69 9.94 -16.47 29.19
CA PRO A 69 10.08 -17.32 28.02
C PRO A 69 9.21 -16.91 26.85
N ILE A 70 7.97 -16.46 27.13
CA ILE A 70 7.03 -16.01 26.09
C ILE A 70 7.54 -14.73 25.43
N ILE A 71 8.02 -13.77 26.23
CA ILE A 71 8.56 -12.50 25.71
C ILE A 71 9.84 -12.74 24.90
N LEU A 72 10.73 -13.61 25.40
CA LEU A 72 11.96 -13.98 24.72
C LEU A 72 11.66 -14.63 23.37
N LEU A 73 10.72 -15.57 23.33
CA LEU A 73 10.26 -16.20 22.10
C LEU A 73 9.65 -15.17 21.14
N ASN A 74 8.79 -14.28 21.62
CA ASN A 74 8.19 -13.22 20.81
C ASN A 74 9.26 -12.27 20.23
N THR A 75 10.26 -11.90 21.04
CA THR A 75 11.37 -11.04 20.60
C THR A 75 12.22 -11.74 19.53
N ILE A 76 12.57 -13.01 19.72
CA ILE A 76 13.33 -13.80 18.73
C ILE A 76 12.53 -13.96 17.45
N LEU A 77 11.25 -14.30 17.54
CA LEU A 77 10.36 -14.41 16.37
C LEU A 77 10.26 -13.07 15.63
N GLY A 78 10.17 -11.95 16.36
CA GLY A 78 10.17 -10.59 15.79
C GLY A 78 11.43 -10.30 14.98
N ILE A 79 12.59 -10.57 15.57
CA ILE A 79 13.89 -10.39 14.92
C ILE A 79 13.99 -11.24 13.65
N VAL A 80 13.72 -12.55 13.76
CA VAL A 80 13.80 -13.48 12.62
C VAL A 80 12.89 -13.08 11.49
N GLN A 81 11.68 -12.60 11.81
CA GLN A 81 10.71 -12.21 10.80
C GLN A 81 11.04 -10.88 10.15
N GLU A 82 11.50 -9.88 10.91
CA GLU A 82 11.92 -8.59 10.35
C GLU A 82 13.17 -8.76 9.47
N ILE A 83 14.10 -9.66 9.83
CA ILE A 83 15.24 -10.03 8.98
C ILE A 83 14.77 -10.73 7.70
N LYS A 84 13.85 -11.70 7.79
CA LYS A 84 13.28 -12.35 6.58
C LYS A 84 12.55 -11.36 5.69
N ALA A 85 11.80 -10.42 6.27
CA ALA A 85 11.14 -9.35 5.54
C ALA A 85 12.14 -8.49 4.78
N LYS A 86 13.20 -8.06 5.48
CA LYS A 86 14.30 -7.29 4.89
C LYS A 86 14.92 -8.02 3.69
N ILE A 87 15.29 -9.29 3.85
CA ILE A 87 15.91 -10.09 2.78
C ILE A 87 14.98 -10.17 1.54
N VAL A 88 13.67 -10.36 1.76
CA VAL A 88 12.70 -10.42 0.65
C VAL A 88 12.60 -9.07 -0.05
N LEU A 89 12.49 -7.97 0.70
CA LEU A 89 12.40 -6.62 0.15
C LEU A 89 13.70 -6.23 -0.58
N ASP A 90 14.86 -6.49 0.03
CA ASP A 90 16.16 -6.20 -0.58
C ASP A 90 16.33 -6.95 -1.92
N ARG A 91 15.92 -8.23 -2.01
CA ARG A 91 15.94 -9.00 -3.27
C ARG A 91 15.00 -8.40 -4.33
N LEU A 92 13.80 -8.00 -3.95
CA LEU A 92 12.83 -7.40 -4.88
C LEU A 92 13.32 -6.05 -5.40
N THR A 93 13.99 -5.26 -4.57
CA THR A 93 14.56 -3.96 -4.95
C THR A 93 15.70 -4.14 -5.96
N VAL A 94 16.56 -5.17 -5.80
CA VAL A 94 17.67 -5.45 -6.72
C VAL A 94 17.16 -5.92 -8.09
N VAL A 95 16.11 -6.74 -8.13
CA VAL A 95 15.55 -7.26 -9.40
C VAL A 95 14.90 -6.15 -10.25
N ASN A 96 14.43 -5.07 -9.61
CA ASN A 96 13.73 -3.96 -10.26
C ASN A 96 14.50 -2.62 -10.12
N ALA A 97 15.82 -2.67 -9.90
CA ALA A 97 16.62 -1.45 -9.94
C ALA A 97 16.52 -0.80 -11.32
N PRO A 98 16.27 0.52 -11.41
CA PRO A 98 16.24 1.21 -12.68
C PRO A 98 17.55 0.97 -13.43
N ARG A 99 17.45 0.68 -14.74
CA ARG A 99 18.61 0.49 -15.60
C ARG A 99 18.80 1.70 -16.47
N THR A 100 20.05 2.06 -16.69
CA THR A 100 20.39 3.22 -17.53
C THR A 100 21.39 2.77 -18.58
N LYS A 101 21.15 3.16 -19.82
CA LYS A 101 22.11 2.96 -20.93
C LYS A 101 23.28 3.91 -20.75
N VAL A 102 24.50 3.37 -20.72
CA VAL A 102 25.75 4.13 -20.58
C VAL A 102 26.72 3.78 -21.68
N ILE A 103 27.55 4.73 -22.03
CA ILE A 103 28.69 4.54 -22.93
C ILE A 103 29.92 4.37 -22.05
N ARG A 104 30.52 3.18 -22.05
CA ARG A 104 31.79 2.85 -21.40
C ARG A 104 32.66 2.02 -22.32
N ASP A 105 33.96 2.21 -22.30
CA ASP A 105 34.91 1.49 -23.16
C ASP A 105 34.49 1.53 -24.65
N SER A 106 33.96 2.66 -25.15
CA SER A 106 33.43 2.85 -26.51
C SER A 106 32.24 1.95 -26.88
N ALA A 107 31.59 1.29 -25.91
CA ALA A 107 30.42 0.44 -26.12
C ALA A 107 29.23 0.93 -25.30
N VAL A 108 28.03 0.81 -25.88
CA VAL A 108 26.78 1.06 -25.17
C VAL A 108 26.43 -0.18 -24.36
N SER A 109 26.24 -0.01 -23.08
CA SER A 109 25.81 -1.08 -22.15
C SER A 109 24.71 -0.61 -21.24
N GLU A 110 23.86 -1.52 -20.78
CA GLU A 110 22.80 -1.22 -19.84
C GLU A 110 23.25 -1.65 -18.42
N VAL A 111 23.33 -0.67 -17.51
CA VAL A 111 23.81 -0.90 -16.14
C VAL A 111 22.75 -0.49 -15.11
N ASP A 112 22.81 -1.06 -13.92
CA ASP A 112 21.97 -0.65 -12.81
C ASP A 112 22.29 0.79 -12.41
N SER A 113 21.27 1.65 -12.28
CA SER A 113 21.46 3.07 -11.96
C SER A 113 22.25 3.33 -10.67
N VAL A 114 22.28 2.36 -9.74
CA VAL A 114 23.10 2.41 -8.52
C VAL A 114 24.61 2.30 -8.82
N THR A 115 24.97 1.68 -9.93
CA THR A 115 26.39 1.46 -10.34
C THR A 115 26.96 2.60 -11.19
N LEU A 116 26.14 3.60 -11.49
CA LEU A 116 26.57 4.82 -12.20
C LEU A 116 27.59 5.58 -11.36
N VAL A 117 28.51 6.23 -12.03
CA VAL A 117 29.53 7.06 -11.39
C VAL A 117 29.54 8.47 -11.97
N LYS A 118 30.10 9.42 -11.24
CA LYS A 118 30.30 10.78 -11.74
C LYS A 118 31.14 10.76 -13.02
N GLY A 119 30.67 11.41 -14.09
CA GLY A 119 31.34 11.44 -15.39
C GLY A 119 30.88 10.37 -16.37
N ASP A 120 29.99 9.44 -15.98
CA ASP A 120 29.38 8.52 -16.95
C ASP A 120 28.60 9.28 -18.03
N VAL A 121 28.69 8.78 -19.26
CA VAL A 121 27.89 9.28 -20.40
C VAL A 121 26.65 8.39 -20.53
N CYS A 122 25.50 8.94 -20.18
CA CYS A 122 24.22 8.23 -20.20
C CYS A 122 23.40 8.62 -21.44
N ILE A 123 22.64 7.65 -21.96
CA ILE A 123 21.68 7.86 -23.04
C ILE A 123 20.29 7.81 -22.40
N PHE A 124 19.54 8.89 -22.52
CA PHE A 124 18.17 8.99 -22.01
C PHE A 124 17.19 9.17 -23.14
N THR A 125 16.08 8.43 -23.07
CA THR A 125 14.97 8.44 -24.03
C THR A 125 13.66 8.76 -23.34
N ALA A 126 12.62 9.03 -24.10
CA ALA A 126 11.27 9.27 -23.56
C ALA A 126 10.84 8.16 -22.56
N GLY A 127 10.27 8.55 -21.42
CA GLY A 127 9.86 7.65 -20.33
C GLY A 127 10.94 7.38 -19.28
N ASN A 128 12.23 7.66 -19.53
CA ASN A 128 13.30 7.47 -18.54
C ASN A 128 13.25 8.49 -17.44
N GLN A 129 13.55 8.06 -16.22
CA GLN A 129 13.78 8.92 -15.07
C GLN A 129 15.28 9.19 -14.90
N LEU A 130 15.64 10.46 -14.69
CA LEU A 130 17.03 10.88 -14.43
C LEU A 130 17.45 10.43 -13.03
N SER A 131 18.35 9.45 -12.97
CA SER A 131 18.83 8.86 -11.72
C SER A 131 19.86 9.72 -10.99
N ALA A 132 20.51 10.67 -11.70
CA ALA A 132 21.55 11.57 -11.20
C ALA A 132 21.48 12.90 -11.94
N ASP A 133 22.12 13.96 -11.41
CA ASP A 133 22.17 15.23 -12.14
C ASP A 133 23.19 15.13 -13.29
N ALA A 134 22.80 15.63 -14.45
CA ALA A 134 23.61 15.55 -15.64
C ALA A 134 23.67 16.88 -16.41
N ILE A 135 24.62 17.01 -17.32
CA ILE A 135 24.65 18.09 -18.31
C ILE A 135 24.39 17.47 -19.68
N LEU A 136 23.43 18.01 -20.43
CA LEU A 136 23.09 17.57 -21.75
C LEU A 136 24.25 17.86 -22.71
N ALA A 137 24.84 16.80 -23.29
CA ALA A 137 26.01 16.90 -24.14
C ALA A 137 25.64 16.88 -25.63
N GLU A 138 24.63 16.12 -26.01
CA GLU A 138 24.15 15.97 -27.38
C GLU A 138 22.65 15.68 -27.41
N GLY A 139 21.91 16.25 -28.36
CA GLY A 139 20.47 16.09 -28.53
C GLY A 139 19.66 17.23 -27.95
N CYS A 140 18.33 17.08 -27.99
CA CYS A 140 17.34 17.99 -27.41
C CYS A 140 16.19 17.16 -26.82
N VAL A 141 15.78 17.46 -25.58
CA VAL A 141 14.74 16.73 -24.90
C VAL A 141 13.76 17.66 -24.20
N ARG A 142 12.52 17.22 -24.08
CA ARG A 142 11.56 17.82 -23.16
C ARG A 142 11.56 17.05 -21.83
N VAL A 143 11.69 17.79 -20.75
CA VAL A 143 11.81 17.23 -19.41
C VAL A 143 10.68 17.76 -18.54
N ASN A 144 10.05 16.91 -17.79
CA ASN A 144 9.13 17.32 -16.73
C ASN A 144 9.87 17.32 -15.37
N GLU A 145 9.97 18.49 -14.78
CA GLU A 145 10.67 18.72 -13.51
C GLU A 145 9.70 18.84 -12.33
N ALA A 146 8.40 18.57 -12.51
CA ALA A 146 7.36 18.76 -11.49
C ALA A 146 7.62 18.02 -10.17
N MET A 147 8.27 16.87 -10.24
CA MET A 147 8.63 16.07 -9.06
C MET A 147 9.70 16.76 -8.18
N VAL A 148 10.43 17.67 -8.76
CA VAL A 148 11.64 18.27 -8.19
C VAL A 148 11.44 19.76 -7.89
N THR A 149 10.85 20.49 -8.84
CA THR A 149 10.57 21.93 -8.72
C THR A 149 9.17 22.26 -8.22
N GLY A 150 8.23 21.34 -8.40
CA GLY A 150 6.79 21.54 -8.13
C GLY A 150 6.02 22.18 -9.29
N GLU A 151 6.71 22.62 -10.35
CA GLU A 151 6.10 23.20 -11.54
C GLU A 151 5.80 22.09 -12.56
N SER A 152 4.55 22.05 -13.06
CA SER A 152 4.09 20.97 -13.94
C SER A 152 4.42 21.16 -15.40
N ASP A 153 4.98 22.31 -15.78
CA ASP A 153 5.26 22.63 -17.18
C ASP A 153 6.48 21.87 -17.70
N GLU A 154 6.38 21.39 -18.94
CA GLU A 154 7.49 20.74 -19.62
C GLU A 154 8.54 21.75 -20.07
N VAL A 155 9.79 21.49 -19.73
CA VAL A 155 10.92 22.38 -20.06
C VAL A 155 11.75 21.77 -21.20
N ILE A 156 11.99 22.54 -22.26
CA ILE A 156 12.89 22.12 -23.34
C ILE A 156 14.32 22.32 -22.85
N LYS A 157 15.13 21.28 -22.93
CA LYS A 157 16.55 21.28 -22.62
C LYS A 157 17.37 21.07 -23.89
N ASN A 158 18.34 21.92 -24.07
CA ASN A 158 19.28 21.90 -25.18
C ASN A 158 20.69 21.57 -24.71
N LYS A 159 21.61 21.37 -25.64
CA LYS A 159 23.02 21.12 -25.35
C LYS A 159 23.60 22.17 -24.40
N GLY A 160 24.15 21.71 -23.27
CA GLY A 160 24.73 22.54 -22.21
C GLY A 160 23.79 22.77 -21.03
N ASP A 161 22.50 22.47 -21.15
CA ASP A 161 21.54 22.61 -20.07
C ASP A 161 21.71 21.53 -18.99
N ILE A 162 21.29 21.86 -17.77
CA ILE A 162 21.33 20.95 -16.62
C ILE A 162 20.04 20.13 -16.62
N LEU A 163 20.20 18.82 -16.49
CA LEU A 163 19.16 17.83 -16.23
C LEU A 163 19.21 17.46 -14.75
N LEU A 164 18.11 17.71 -14.04
CA LEU A 164 18.02 17.46 -12.60
C LEU A 164 17.60 16.01 -12.32
N SER A 165 18.27 15.36 -11.38
CA SER A 165 17.86 14.03 -10.89
C SER A 165 16.42 14.05 -10.35
N GLY A 166 15.69 12.97 -10.58
CA GLY A 166 14.27 12.86 -10.21
C GLY A 166 13.29 13.41 -11.24
N SER A 167 13.75 14.22 -12.21
CA SER A 167 12.98 14.60 -13.38
C SER A 167 12.90 13.44 -14.38
N TYR A 168 12.01 13.52 -15.36
CA TYR A 168 11.88 12.48 -16.37
C TYR A 168 11.73 13.07 -17.79
N ILE A 169 12.24 12.30 -18.76
CA ILE A 169 12.17 12.69 -20.16
C ILE A 169 10.76 12.42 -20.68
N VAL A 170 10.10 13.44 -21.20
CA VAL A 170 8.76 13.36 -21.79
C VAL A 170 8.86 12.99 -23.27
N SER A 171 9.79 13.61 -24.00
CA SER A 171 10.02 13.34 -25.42
C SER A 171 11.46 13.66 -25.83
N GLY A 172 11.90 13.01 -26.91
CA GLY A 172 13.24 13.15 -27.46
C GLY A 172 14.25 12.14 -26.89
N GLU A 173 15.47 12.20 -27.41
CA GLU A 173 16.63 11.42 -27.00
C GLU A 173 17.82 12.33 -26.78
N CYS A 174 18.64 12.03 -25.76
CA CYS A 174 19.86 12.79 -25.52
C CYS A 174 20.98 11.92 -24.93
N LYS A 175 22.23 12.40 -25.14
CA LYS A 175 23.40 11.94 -24.39
C LYS A 175 23.75 13.00 -23.35
N ALA A 176 23.89 12.59 -22.09
CA ALA A 176 24.18 13.48 -20.99
C ALA A 176 25.31 12.93 -20.11
N VAL A 177 26.15 13.83 -19.59
CA VAL A 177 27.27 13.48 -18.72
C VAL A 177 26.87 13.72 -17.27
N LEU A 178 27.00 12.69 -16.41
CA LEU A 178 26.64 12.77 -15.00
C LEU A 178 27.58 13.71 -14.25
N THR A 179 27.03 14.68 -13.53
CA THR A 179 27.76 15.71 -12.78
C THR A 179 27.73 15.50 -11.28
N GLN A 180 26.54 15.15 -10.73
CA GLN A 180 26.34 14.88 -9.32
C GLN A 180 25.61 13.54 -9.17
N VAL A 181 26.16 12.65 -8.32
CA VAL A 181 25.64 11.30 -8.08
C VAL A 181 25.38 11.08 -6.59
N GLY A 182 24.56 10.08 -6.26
CA GLY A 182 24.26 9.65 -4.90
C GLY A 182 23.70 10.77 -4.03
N HIS A 183 24.27 10.98 -2.85
CA HIS A 183 23.79 11.99 -1.88
C HIS A 183 23.96 13.45 -2.33
N LYS A 184 24.77 13.69 -3.35
CA LYS A 184 24.99 15.04 -3.90
C LYS A 184 24.00 15.40 -5.00
N ALA A 185 23.30 14.45 -5.57
CA ALA A 185 22.28 14.69 -6.58
C ALA A 185 21.11 15.52 -6.01
N TYR A 186 20.50 16.35 -6.84
CA TYR A 186 19.48 17.33 -6.44
C TYR A 186 18.29 16.67 -5.74
N ALA A 187 17.72 15.62 -6.33
CA ALA A 187 16.61 14.87 -5.73
C ALA A 187 16.98 14.27 -4.36
N ALA A 188 18.23 13.79 -4.21
CA ALA A 188 18.69 13.21 -2.96
C ALA A 188 18.82 14.28 -1.87
N ARG A 189 19.32 15.48 -2.20
CA ARG A 189 19.40 16.62 -1.27
C ARG A 189 17.99 17.06 -0.84
N LEU A 190 17.09 17.24 -1.79
CA LEU A 190 15.70 17.60 -1.51
C LEU A 190 15.00 16.55 -0.61
N ALA A 191 15.25 15.27 -0.87
CA ALA A 191 14.73 14.17 -0.05
C ALA A 191 15.30 14.18 1.38
N LEU A 192 16.56 14.55 1.57
CA LEU A 192 17.17 14.68 2.90
C LEU A 192 16.58 15.87 3.68
N GLU A 193 16.38 17.01 3.04
CA GLU A 193 15.73 18.19 3.62
C GLU A 193 14.27 17.89 3.98
N ALA A 194 13.53 17.23 3.10
CA ALA A 194 12.15 16.81 3.34
C ALA A 194 12.02 15.76 4.45
N LYS A 195 13.02 14.87 4.62
CA LYS A 195 13.04 13.86 5.71
C LYS A 195 13.22 14.47 7.09
N ALA A 196 13.92 15.60 7.20
CA ALA A 196 14.07 16.30 8.49
C ALA A 196 12.72 16.77 9.06
N GLY A 197 11.67 16.93 8.25
CA GLY A 197 10.34 17.40 8.64
C GLY A 197 9.18 16.41 8.52
N ARG A 198 9.30 15.31 7.79
CA ARG A 198 8.17 14.39 7.52
C ARG A 198 8.26 13.07 8.29
N LYS A 199 7.41 12.90 9.31
CA LYS A 199 7.10 11.56 9.85
C LYS A 199 6.41 10.73 8.75
N LYS A 200 6.93 9.50 8.45
CA LYS A 200 6.26 8.56 7.54
C LYS A 200 4.79 8.43 7.94
N LYS A 201 3.87 8.63 7.00
CA LYS A 201 2.43 8.52 7.24
C LYS A 201 2.12 7.05 7.55
N LYS A 202 1.79 6.76 8.81
CA LYS A 202 1.37 5.41 9.24
C LYS A 202 -0.05 5.16 8.76
N THR A 203 -0.37 3.92 8.42
CA THR A 203 -1.74 3.50 8.09
C THR A 203 -2.66 3.62 9.31
N ASP A 204 -3.96 3.63 9.08
CA ASP A 204 -4.95 3.80 10.16
C ASP A 204 -4.93 2.65 11.16
N MET A 205 -4.72 1.42 10.70
CA MET A 205 -4.54 0.26 11.57
C MET A 205 -3.28 0.42 12.44
N MET A 206 -2.15 0.78 11.84
CA MET A 206 -0.89 0.95 12.59
C MET A 206 -0.95 2.14 13.56
N LYS A 207 -1.64 3.24 13.19
CA LYS A 207 -1.89 4.36 14.11
C LYS A 207 -2.75 3.92 15.30
N SER A 208 -3.81 3.16 15.03
CA SER A 208 -4.72 2.65 16.05
C SER A 208 -4.00 1.73 17.04
N LEU A 209 -3.14 0.83 16.53
CA LEU A 209 -2.31 -0.04 17.37
C LEU A 209 -1.30 0.76 18.19
N ASP A 210 -0.62 1.73 17.60
CA ASP A 210 0.33 2.61 18.29
C ASP A 210 -0.36 3.40 19.42
N ASN A 211 -1.54 3.93 19.16
CA ASN A 211 -2.30 4.70 20.17
C ASN A 211 -2.74 3.80 21.33
N LEU A 212 -3.23 2.59 21.05
CA LEU A 212 -3.57 1.61 22.08
C LEU A 212 -2.36 1.30 22.98
N VAL A 213 -1.22 1.00 22.36
CA VAL A 213 0.03 0.68 23.04
C VAL A 213 0.53 1.84 23.90
N LYS A 214 0.43 3.09 23.39
CA LYS A 214 0.82 4.31 24.13
C LYS A 214 -0.09 4.55 25.34
N ILE A 215 -1.41 4.44 25.17
CA ILE A 215 -2.38 4.63 26.25
C ILE A 215 -2.08 3.63 27.39
N ILE A 216 -1.94 2.35 27.06
CA ILE A 216 -1.61 1.31 28.03
C ILE A 216 -0.26 1.59 28.68
N GLY A 217 0.74 1.96 27.90
CA GLY A 217 2.09 2.28 28.39
C GLY A 217 2.13 3.43 29.41
N VAL A 218 1.31 4.46 29.20
CA VAL A 218 1.19 5.57 30.17
C VAL A 218 0.47 5.15 31.44
N ILE A 219 -0.57 4.31 31.35
CA ILE A 219 -1.40 3.91 32.48
C ILE A 219 -0.67 2.93 33.42
N ILE A 220 0.17 2.04 32.88
CA ILE A 220 0.82 0.95 33.62
C ILE A 220 1.67 1.47 34.79
N VAL A 221 2.46 2.52 34.59
CA VAL A 221 3.41 2.99 35.61
C VAL A 221 2.70 3.58 36.83
N PRO A 222 1.80 4.57 36.72
CA PRO A 222 1.11 5.12 37.88
C PRO A 222 0.25 4.07 38.57
N LEU A 223 -0.42 3.20 37.82
CA LEU A 223 -1.29 2.16 38.36
C LEU A 223 -0.48 1.13 39.18
N GLY A 224 0.70 0.75 38.70
CA GLY A 224 1.60 -0.14 39.44
C GLY A 224 2.08 0.45 40.75
N ILE A 225 2.46 1.73 40.75
CA ILE A 225 2.86 2.44 41.97
C ILE A 225 1.70 2.49 42.98
N ILE A 226 0.50 2.86 42.55
CA ILE A 226 -0.69 2.92 43.43
C ILE A 226 -0.99 1.55 44.00
N MET A 227 -0.99 0.47 43.21
CA MET A 227 -1.24 -0.89 43.66
C MET A 227 -0.21 -1.35 44.71
N TYR A 228 1.09 -1.08 44.45
CA TYR A 228 2.12 -1.46 45.40
C TYR A 228 1.99 -0.71 46.72
N VAL A 229 1.80 0.62 46.67
CA VAL A 229 1.64 1.47 47.86
C VAL A 229 0.42 1.05 48.66
N GLN A 230 -0.73 0.86 48.04
CA GLN A 230 -1.94 0.38 48.70
C GLN A 230 -1.73 -0.97 49.35
N SER A 231 -1.20 -1.94 48.60
CA SER A 231 -1.03 -3.32 49.11
C SER A 231 -0.06 -3.40 50.28
N HIS A 232 1.09 -2.72 50.20
CA HIS A 232 2.12 -2.81 51.23
C HIS A 232 1.87 -1.90 52.42
N PHE A 233 1.58 -0.59 52.18
CA PHE A 233 1.52 0.39 53.27
C PHE A 233 0.13 0.50 53.89
N PHE A 234 -0.95 0.32 53.15
CA PHE A 234 -2.31 0.46 53.66
C PHE A 234 -2.93 -0.89 54.10
N LEU A 235 -2.65 -1.98 53.37
CA LEU A 235 -3.22 -3.30 53.67
C LEU A 235 -2.27 -4.20 54.47
N GLY A 236 -1.03 -3.78 54.70
CA GLY A 236 -0.04 -4.51 55.51
C GLY A 236 0.44 -5.83 54.92
N HIS A 237 0.26 -6.05 53.62
CA HIS A 237 0.75 -7.26 52.95
C HIS A 237 2.28 -7.29 52.87
N THR A 238 2.85 -8.50 52.86
CA THR A 238 4.28 -8.68 52.67
C THR A 238 4.76 -8.08 51.35
N ILE A 239 6.01 -7.58 51.32
CA ILE A 239 6.62 -7.05 50.08
C ILE A 239 6.47 -8.04 48.91
N LYS A 240 6.69 -9.35 49.20
CA LYS A 240 6.55 -10.40 48.21
C LYS A 240 5.15 -10.46 47.62
N ASN A 241 4.11 -10.50 48.44
CA ASN A 241 2.73 -10.58 47.95
C ASN A 241 2.33 -9.30 47.19
N SER A 242 2.75 -8.13 47.67
CA SER A 242 2.47 -6.84 47.02
C SER A 242 3.12 -6.74 45.63
N VAL A 243 4.38 -7.17 45.49
CA VAL A 243 5.09 -7.20 44.19
C VAL A 243 4.46 -8.21 43.25
N VAL A 244 4.15 -9.44 43.70
CA VAL A 244 3.53 -10.46 42.85
C VAL A 244 2.16 -10.02 42.37
N SER A 245 1.33 -9.44 43.24
CA SER A 245 0.00 -8.92 42.92
C SER A 245 0.08 -7.77 41.87
N MET A 246 0.98 -6.80 42.10
CA MET A 246 1.23 -5.71 41.18
C MET A 246 1.70 -6.23 39.81
N VAL A 247 2.70 -7.10 39.76
CA VAL A 247 3.23 -7.65 38.51
C VAL A 247 2.14 -8.44 37.78
N ALA A 248 1.33 -9.25 38.48
CA ALA A 248 0.23 -9.99 37.89
C ALA A 248 -0.75 -9.06 37.15
N SER A 249 -1.19 -7.99 37.83
CA SER A 249 -2.14 -7.04 37.21
C SER A 249 -1.56 -6.35 35.98
N LEU A 250 -0.30 -5.90 36.04
CA LEU A 250 0.34 -5.14 34.96
C LEU A 250 0.73 -6.01 33.78
N VAL A 251 1.21 -7.23 33.95
CA VAL A 251 1.46 -8.22 32.89
C VAL A 251 0.17 -8.52 32.11
N GLY A 252 -0.96 -8.56 32.83
CA GLY A 252 -2.28 -8.71 32.21
C GLY A 252 -2.65 -7.60 31.24
N MET A 253 -2.19 -6.37 31.49
CA MET A 253 -2.53 -5.20 30.66
C MET A 253 -1.68 -5.04 29.40
N ILE A 254 -0.51 -5.67 29.31
CA ILE A 254 0.39 -5.50 28.16
C ILE A 254 -0.06 -6.38 27.00
N PRO A 255 -0.33 -5.79 25.78
CA PRO A 255 -0.70 -6.53 24.59
C PRO A 255 0.52 -7.17 23.92
N GLU A 256 1.05 -8.24 24.53
CA GLU A 256 2.22 -8.95 24.05
C GLU A 256 1.99 -9.55 22.66
N GLY A 257 2.92 -9.32 21.73
CA GLY A 257 2.89 -9.97 20.41
C GLY A 257 1.92 -9.37 19.37
N LEU A 258 1.07 -8.41 19.72
CA LEU A 258 0.13 -7.82 18.77
C LEU A 258 0.84 -7.13 17.58
N TYR A 259 1.90 -6.39 17.85
CA TYR A 259 2.72 -5.71 16.84
C TYR A 259 3.48 -6.70 15.96
N LEU A 260 4.03 -7.75 16.59
CA LEU A 260 4.70 -8.83 15.90
C LEU A 260 3.75 -9.51 14.90
N LEU A 261 2.55 -9.83 15.34
CA LEU A 261 1.55 -10.50 14.52
C LEU A 261 1.15 -9.67 13.30
N ALA A 262 0.97 -8.35 13.47
CA ALA A 262 0.67 -7.44 12.38
C ALA A 262 1.81 -7.40 11.35
N SER A 263 3.06 -7.31 11.81
CA SER A 263 4.24 -7.33 10.95
C SER A 263 4.36 -8.65 10.18
N VAL A 264 4.16 -9.79 10.85
CA VAL A 264 4.18 -11.12 10.22
C VAL A 264 3.15 -11.25 9.12
N ALA A 265 1.91 -10.86 9.40
CA ALA A 265 0.82 -10.95 8.44
C ALA A 265 1.12 -10.14 7.17
N LEU A 266 1.66 -8.92 7.32
CA LEU A 266 2.07 -8.08 6.19
C LEU A 266 3.22 -8.70 5.38
N VAL A 267 4.26 -9.22 6.03
CA VAL A 267 5.40 -9.85 5.35
C VAL A 267 4.98 -11.09 4.56
N VAL A 268 4.16 -11.95 5.16
CA VAL A 268 3.62 -13.14 4.48
C VAL A 268 2.79 -12.73 3.26
N SER A 269 2.03 -11.64 3.36
CA SER A 269 1.23 -11.08 2.28
C SER A 269 2.10 -10.59 1.13
N VAL A 270 3.11 -9.76 1.41
CA VAL A 270 4.06 -9.26 0.39
C VAL A 270 4.75 -10.42 -0.33
N LYS A 271 5.21 -11.44 0.43
CA LYS A 271 5.81 -12.65 -0.16
C LYS A 271 4.85 -13.41 -1.09
N LYS A 272 3.56 -13.48 -0.73
CA LYS A 272 2.55 -14.15 -1.55
C LYS A 272 2.27 -13.35 -2.81
N LEU A 273 2.15 -12.02 -2.72
CA LEU A 273 1.97 -11.12 -3.86
C LEU A 273 3.17 -11.18 -4.82
N ALA A 274 4.38 -11.18 -4.29
CA ALA A 274 5.59 -11.31 -5.10
C ALA A 274 5.64 -12.62 -5.93
N ARG A 275 5.11 -13.72 -5.38
CA ARG A 275 4.98 -14.99 -6.13
C ARG A 275 3.95 -14.92 -7.27
N SER A 276 3.04 -13.96 -7.23
CA SER A 276 2.04 -13.69 -8.27
C SER A 276 2.48 -12.58 -9.21
N ASN A 277 3.79 -12.27 -9.28
CA ASN A 277 4.36 -11.19 -10.08
C ASN A 277 3.81 -9.79 -9.73
N VAL A 278 3.49 -9.57 -8.45
CA VAL A 278 3.09 -8.26 -7.93
C VAL A 278 4.17 -7.76 -6.98
N LEU A 279 4.86 -6.70 -7.38
CA LEU A 279 5.88 -6.03 -6.58
C LEU A 279 5.22 -4.99 -5.67
N VAL A 280 5.53 -5.02 -4.40
CA VAL A 280 5.04 -4.06 -3.40
C VAL A 280 6.21 -3.24 -2.88
N HIS A 281 6.28 -1.96 -3.23
CA HIS A 281 7.31 -1.03 -2.74
C HIS A 281 7.05 -0.57 -1.29
N GLU A 282 5.77 -0.40 -0.94
CA GLU A 282 5.36 0.01 0.40
C GLU A 282 4.35 -0.99 0.99
N MET A 283 4.71 -1.67 2.09
CA MET A 283 3.82 -2.65 2.75
C MET A 283 2.48 -2.07 3.20
N ASN A 284 2.46 -0.77 3.49
CA ASN A 284 1.26 -0.06 3.94
C ASN A 284 0.16 -0.02 2.87
N CYS A 285 0.53 -0.05 1.60
CA CYS A 285 -0.40 -0.05 0.47
C CYS A 285 -1.36 -1.26 0.51
N VAL A 286 -0.87 -2.43 0.96
CA VAL A 286 -1.69 -3.65 1.07
C VAL A 286 -2.89 -3.44 2.01
N GLU A 287 -2.71 -2.69 3.10
CA GLU A 287 -3.80 -2.30 4.00
C GLU A 287 -4.75 -1.30 3.33
N THR A 288 -4.18 -0.28 2.67
CA THR A 288 -4.96 0.77 2.02
C THR A 288 -5.85 0.21 0.91
N LEU A 289 -5.29 -0.67 0.06
CA LEU A 289 -6.05 -1.35 -1.00
C LEU A 289 -7.25 -2.14 -0.49
N ALA A 290 -7.16 -2.72 0.70
CA ALA A 290 -8.27 -3.43 1.31
C ALA A 290 -9.47 -2.54 1.66
N ARG A 291 -9.25 -1.23 1.75
CA ARG A 291 -10.23 -0.19 2.14
C ARG A 291 -10.63 0.74 0.99
N VAL A 292 -10.06 0.56 -0.19
CA VAL A 292 -10.37 1.37 -1.38
C VAL A 292 -11.85 1.32 -1.69
N ASN A 293 -12.44 2.48 -1.90
CA ASN A 293 -13.82 2.65 -2.33
C ASN A 293 -13.96 3.44 -3.64
N VAL A 294 -12.87 4.06 -4.12
CA VAL A 294 -12.79 4.64 -5.48
C VAL A 294 -11.51 4.16 -6.15
N LEU A 295 -11.65 3.55 -7.33
CA LEU A 295 -10.55 3.13 -8.17
C LEU A 295 -10.52 4.01 -9.42
N CYS A 296 -9.57 4.94 -9.47
CA CYS A 296 -9.29 5.75 -10.64
C CYS A 296 -8.38 4.96 -11.59
N VAL A 297 -8.82 4.80 -12.82
CA VAL A 297 -8.08 4.04 -13.85
C VAL A 297 -7.74 4.93 -15.03
N ASP A 298 -6.51 4.86 -15.52
CA ASP A 298 -6.20 5.39 -16.84
C ASP A 298 -6.73 4.43 -17.91
N LYS A 299 -7.11 4.94 -19.07
CA LYS A 299 -7.63 4.14 -20.17
C LYS A 299 -6.55 3.21 -20.74
N THR A 300 -5.44 3.83 -21.17
CA THR A 300 -4.35 3.16 -21.89
C THR A 300 -3.52 2.30 -20.92
N GLY A 301 -3.09 1.12 -21.37
CA GLY A 301 -2.29 0.20 -20.55
C GLY A 301 -3.04 -0.47 -19.39
N THR A 302 -4.18 0.10 -18.91
CA THR A 302 -5.00 -0.45 -17.83
C THR A 302 -6.26 -1.13 -18.36
N ILE A 303 -7.19 -0.39 -18.95
CA ILE A 303 -8.42 -0.93 -19.56
C ILE A 303 -8.08 -1.64 -20.87
N THR A 304 -7.22 -1.01 -21.66
CA THR A 304 -6.73 -1.54 -22.93
C THR A 304 -5.33 -2.14 -22.76
N ARG A 305 -4.90 -2.92 -23.75
CA ARG A 305 -3.49 -3.28 -23.91
C ARG A 305 -2.67 -2.03 -24.23
N PRO A 306 -1.38 -1.98 -23.87
CA PRO A 306 -0.53 -0.84 -24.23
C PRO A 306 -0.32 -0.75 -25.74
N ASP A 307 -0.32 -1.89 -26.43
CA ASP A 307 -0.10 -1.96 -27.87
C ASP A 307 -1.28 -1.35 -28.63
N MET A 308 -0.97 -0.58 -29.65
CA MET A 308 -1.92 0.04 -30.55
C MET A 308 -1.82 -0.63 -31.93
N SER A 309 -2.91 -0.74 -32.64
CA SER A 309 -2.94 -1.26 -34.03
C SER A 309 -3.72 -0.32 -34.94
N VAL A 310 -3.35 -0.29 -36.22
CA VAL A 310 -4.14 0.39 -37.25
C VAL A 310 -5.27 -0.55 -37.65
N SER A 311 -6.53 -0.16 -37.37
CA SER A 311 -7.72 -0.93 -37.74
C SER A 311 -8.18 -0.65 -39.16
N ASP A 312 -8.06 0.59 -39.65
CA ASP A 312 -8.46 0.99 -40.97
C ASP A 312 -7.69 2.23 -41.45
N VAL A 313 -7.64 2.48 -42.77
CA VAL A 313 -7.08 3.70 -43.36
C VAL A 313 -8.03 4.22 -44.43
N VAL A 314 -8.62 5.37 -44.18
CA VAL A 314 -9.51 6.05 -45.13
C VAL A 314 -8.67 6.98 -46.02
N PHE A 315 -8.44 6.59 -47.27
CA PHE A 315 -7.69 7.39 -48.23
C PHE A 315 -8.58 8.44 -48.86
N LEU A 316 -8.13 9.69 -48.88
CA LEU A 316 -8.79 10.82 -49.54
C LEU A 316 -8.13 11.12 -50.91
N LYS A 317 -6.90 10.65 -51.12
CA LYS A 317 -6.14 10.79 -52.37
C LYS A 317 -5.51 9.44 -52.78
N ASP A 318 -5.20 9.30 -54.05
CA ASP A 318 -4.55 8.10 -54.58
C ASP A 318 -3.06 8.03 -54.22
N ASN A 319 -2.52 6.82 -54.11
CA ASN A 319 -1.10 6.52 -53.84
C ASN A 319 -0.52 7.05 -52.51
N VAL A 320 -1.35 7.40 -51.54
CA VAL A 320 -0.94 7.98 -50.24
C VAL A 320 -0.23 6.96 -49.35
N GLY A 321 -0.52 5.66 -49.47
CA GLY A 321 0.09 4.63 -48.61
C GLY A 321 1.63 4.60 -48.70
N LYS A 322 2.21 4.79 -49.86
CA LYS A 322 3.67 4.88 -50.01
C LYS A 322 4.26 6.13 -49.36
N LEU A 323 3.51 7.24 -49.40
CA LEU A 323 3.92 8.49 -48.78
C LEU A 323 3.85 8.38 -47.25
N ILE A 324 2.79 7.76 -46.70
CA ILE A 324 2.69 7.46 -45.27
C ILE A 324 3.88 6.62 -44.83
N ALA A 325 4.20 5.55 -45.59
CA ALA A 325 5.34 4.69 -45.27
C ALA A 325 6.68 5.45 -45.32
N GLY A 326 6.88 6.32 -46.34
CA GLY A 326 8.10 7.13 -46.45
C GLY A 326 8.25 8.13 -45.28
N VAL A 327 7.19 8.82 -44.90
CA VAL A 327 7.23 9.75 -43.76
C VAL A 327 7.44 8.99 -42.45
N ALA A 328 6.69 7.91 -42.22
CA ALA A 328 6.82 7.09 -40.98
C ALA A 328 8.21 6.43 -40.86
N GLY A 329 8.82 6.00 -41.98
CA GLY A 329 10.16 5.43 -42.02
C GLY A 329 11.27 6.38 -41.58
N ASN A 330 11.07 7.69 -41.73
CA ASN A 330 12.01 8.70 -41.26
C ASN A 330 11.85 9.09 -39.79
N MET A 331 10.79 8.67 -39.14
CA MET A 331 10.47 9.02 -37.75
C MET A 331 11.04 8.02 -36.76
N ASP A 332 11.23 8.44 -35.53
CA ASP A 332 11.62 7.56 -34.45
C ASP A 332 10.42 6.77 -33.87
N ASP A 333 10.66 5.61 -33.26
CA ASP A 333 9.66 4.79 -32.56
C ASP A 333 9.43 5.31 -31.11
N ASP A 334 9.22 6.61 -31.01
CA ASP A 334 9.11 7.29 -29.71
C ASP A 334 7.73 7.14 -29.06
N ASN A 335 6.74 6.60 -29.80
CA ASN A 335 5.40 6.36 -29.28
C ASN A 335 4.69 5.18 -29.97
N GLU A 336 3.71 4.59 -29.28
CA GLU A 336 2.95 3.41 -29.76
C GLU A 336 2.15 3.69 -31.04
N THR A 337 1.75 4.94 -31.27
CA THR A 337 1.05 5.34 -32.50
C THR A 337 1.94 5.16 -33.74
N MET A 338 3.19 5.63 -33.65
CA MET A 338 4.15 5.50 -34.75
C MET A 338 4.55 4.05 -34.96
N LYS A 339 4.76 3.28 -33.91
CA LYS A 339 4.98 1.83 -34.00
C LYS A 339 3.84 1.14 -34.76
N ALA A 340 2.58 1.41 -34.38
CA ALA A 340 1.41 0.81 -35.03
C ALA A 340 1.37 1.13 -36.53
N ILE A 341 1.72 2.35 -36.92
CA ILE A 341 1.79 2.75 -38.33
C ILE A 341 2.91 2.01 -39.05
N LYS A 342 4.10 1.92 -38.47
CA LYS A 342 5.23 1.20 -39.05
C LYS A 342 4.96 -0.29 -39.19
N ASP A 343 4.35 -0.91 -38.17
CA ASP A 343 3.96 -2.33 -38.22
C ASP A 343 2.93 -2.60 -39.33
N TYR A 344 1.94 -1.71 -39.47
CA TYR A 344 0.92 -1.83 -40.53
C TYR A 344 1.51 -1.75 -41.93
N TYR A 345 2.51 -0.87 -42.16
CA TYR A 345 3.19 -0.71 -43.43
C TYR A 345 4.46 -1.58 -43.56
N HIS A 346 4.75 -2.46 -42.58
CA HIS A 346 5.91 -3.37 -42.55
C HIS A 346 7.26 -2.65 -42.72
N ILE A 347 7.43 -1.51 -42.04
CA ILE A 347 8.66 -0.72 -42.09
C ILE A 347 9.62 -1.25 -41.05
N THR A 348 10.75 -1.84 -41.46
CA THR A 348 11.78 -2.42 -40.57
C THR A 348 13.02 -1.56 -40.44
N ASP A 349 13.34 -0.78 -41.45
CA ASP A 349 14.55 0.03 -41.52
C ASP A 349 14.20 1.53 -41.52
N ARG A 350 15.09 2.32 -40.89
CA ARG A 350 14.95 3.77 -40.87
C ARG A 350 15.37 4.32 -42.23
N ASP A 351 14.49 5.09 -42.88
CA ASP A 351 14.81 5.88 -44.04
C ASP A 351 15.33 7.25 -43.58
N ASN A 352 16.54 7.62 -43.97
CA ASN A 352 17.15 8.92 -43.63
C ASN A 352 17.03 9.95 -44.76
N SER A 353 16.00 9.85 -45.55
CA SER A 353 15.78 10.74 -46.69
C SER A 353 15.14 12.09 -46.32
N ALA A 354 14.62 12.23 -45.12
CA ALA A 354 13.96 13.46 -44.69
C ALA A 354 14.96 14.60 -44.41
N GLU A 355 14.63 15.78 -44.92
CA GLU A 355 15.38 17.01 -44.69
C GLU A 355 15.25 17.49 -43.25
N ARG A 356 14.09 17.24 -42.63
CA ARG A 356 13.78 17.58 -41.23
C ARG A 356 12.72 16.65 -40.67
N VAL A 357 12.84 16.30 -39.37
CA VAL A 357 11.88 15.47 -38.68
C VAL A 357 11.35 16.20 -37.44
N TYR A 358 10.07 16.15 -37.22
CA TYR A 358 9.36 16.68 -36.03
C TYR A 358 8.84 15.55 -35.16
N SER A 359 9.45 15.30 -34.04
CA SER A 359 8.96 14.34 -33.07
C SER A 359 7.65 14.80 -32.43
N PHE A 360 6.83 13.87 -31.96
CA PHE A 360 5.55 14.16 -31.35
C PHE A 360 5.71 15.02 -30.09
N SER A 361 4.81 15.97 -29.93
CA SER A 361 4.70 16.83 -28.75
C SER A 361 3.28 16.81 -28.21
N SER A 362 3.14 16.64 -26.90
CA SER A 362 1.84 16.72 -26.22
C SER A 362 1.17 18.08 -26.32
N GLN A 363 1.94 19.13 -26.57
CA GLN A 363 1.46 20.50 -26.75
C GLN A 363 0.93 20.72 -28.14
N ASN A 364 1.69 20.30 -29.16
CA ASN A 364 1.37 20.56 -30.58
C ASN A 364 0.46 19.49 -31.20
N LYS A 365 0.40 18.28 -30.57
CA LYS A 365 -0.46 17.14 -30.97
C LYS A 365 -0.23 16.65 -32.41
N TYR A 366 0.95 16.88 -32.98
CA TYR A 366 1.38 16.33 -34.26
C TYR A 366 2.84 15.85 -34.21
N SER A 367 3.19 15.07 -35.21
CA SER A 367 4.56 14.68 -35.60
C SER A 367 4.65 14.66 -37.13
N GLY A 368 5.83 14.76 -37.71
CA GLY A 368 5.95 14.79 -39.15
C GLY A 368 7.37 14.88 -39.70
N ALA A 369 7.49 14.95 -41.00
CA ALA A 369 8.78 15.12 -41.69
C ALA A 369 8.65 15.96 -42.94
N VAL A 370 9.75 16.62 -43.33
CA VAL A 370 9.90 17.32 -44.58
C VAL A 370 10.60 16.38 -45.58
N LEU A 371 9.89 16.06 -46.67
CA LEU A 371 10.36 15.23 -47.77
C LEU A 371 10.18 15.98 -49.09
N ASP A 372 11.23 16.05 -49.89
CA ASP A 372 11.23 16.74 -51.19
C ASP A 372 10.69 18.19 -51.11
N GLY A 373 11.07 18.91 -50.06
CA GLY A 373 10.66 20.29 -49.80
C GLY A 373 9.20 20.47 -49.38
N ARG A 374 8.46 19.38 -49.06
CA ARG A 374 7.07 19.41 -48.58
C ARG A 374 6.97 18.87 -47.18
N CYS A 375 6.20 19.53 -46.31
CA CYS A 375 5.99 19.11 -44.94
C CYS A 375 4.75 18.23 -44.85
N TYR A 376 4.96 16.99 -44.39
CA TYR A 376 3.89 16.02 -44.10
C TYR A 376 3.80 15.75 -42.62
N ILE A 377 2.58 15.72 -42.13
CA ILE A 377 2.35 15.52 -40.69
C ILE A 377 1.32 14.44 -40.40
N PHE A 378 1.49 13.81 -39.24
CA PHE A 378 0.50 13.00 -38.54
C PHE A 378 0.00 13.81 -37.35
N GLY A 379 -1.29 14.12 -37.24
CA GLY A 379 -1.80 14.91 -36.11
C GLY A 379 -3.22 14.58 -35.71
N ALA A 380 -3.61 14.99 -34.52
CA ALA A 380 -4.97 14.82 -34.04
C ALA A 380 -5.91 15.75 -34.83
N PRO A 381 -7.07 15.26 -35.31
CA PRO A 381 -7.97 16.02 -36.18
C PRO A 381 -8.28 17.43 -35.68
N GLU A 382 -8.57 17.58 -34.41
CA GLU A 382 -8.98 18.85 -33.79
C GLU A 382 -7.86 19.91 -33.80
N TYR A 383 -6.60 19.47 -33.88
CA TYR A 383 -5.42 20.34 -33.83
C TYR A 383 -4.81 20.66 -35.20
N VAL A 384 -5.10 19.83 -36.22
CA VAL A 384 -4.48 19.98 -37.53
C VAL A 384 -5.45 20.40 -38.63
N LEU A 385 -6.75 20.13 -38.47
CA LEU A 385 -7.75 20.51 -39.45
C LEU A 385 -8.38 21.89 -39.19
N LEU A 386 -8.25 22.40 -37.97
CA LEU A 386 -8.77 23.70 -37.54
C LEU A 386 -10.22 23.94 -38.04
N ASP A 387 -10.43 24.97 -38.86
CA ASP A 387 -11.74 25.34 -39.39
C ASP A 387 -12.32 24.30 -40.38
N THR A 388 -11.48 23.45 -41.00
CA THR A 388 -11.92 22.39 -41.92
C THR A 388 -12.38 21.10 -41.20
N TYR A 389 -12.26 21.04 -39.88
CA TYR A 389 -12.67 19.88 -39.08
C TYR A 389 -14.13 19.46 -39.35
N ALA A 390 -15.03 20.45 -39.48
CA ALA A 390 -16.46 20.20 -39.66
C ALA A 390 -16.79 19.49 -41.00
N GLU A 391 -15.92 19.59 -42.00
CA GLU A 391 -16.12 18.93 -43.31
C GLU A 391 -16.02 17.39 -43.22
N TYR A 392 -15.36 16.88 -42.19
CA TYR A 392 -15.09 15.46 -41.97
C TYR A 392 -15.75 14.88 -40.72
N GLU A 393 -16.65 15.65 -40.09
CA GLU A 393 -17.29 15.27 -38.80
C GLU A 393 -18.02 13.93 -38.91
N ASP A 394 -18.72 13.66 -40.00
CA ASP A 394 -19.42 12.39 -40.25
C ASP A 394 -18.45 11.16 -40.19
N ILE A 395 -17.23 11.32 -40.68
CA ILE A 395 -16.20 10.28 -40.64
C ILE A 395 -15.72 10.11 -39.22
N PHE A 396 -15.47 11.22 -38.51
CA PHE A 396 -14.98 11.21 -37.13
C PHE A 396 -16.01 10.63 -36.18
N GLU A 397 -17.28 10.98 -36.30
CA GLU A 397 -18.36 10.40 -35.50
C GLU A 397 -18.50 8.89 -35.71
N ARG A 398 -18.38 8.44 -36.98
CA ARG A 398 -18.47 7.02 -37.31
C ARG A 398 -17.45 6.19 -36.60
N TYR A 399 -16.18 6.56 -36.60
CA TYR A 399 -15.11 5.81 -35.95
C TYR A 399 -14.98 6.12 -34.47
N SER A 400 -15.11 7.37 -34.04
CA SER A 400 -15.14 7.73 -32.61
C SER A 400 -16.29 7.04 -31.85
N GLY A 401 -17.42 6.80 -32.58
CA GLY A 401 -18.56 6.04 -32.04
C GLY A 401 -18.23 4.63 -31.60
N HIS A 402 -17.15 4.01 -32.11
CA HIS A 402 -16.66 2.69 -31.72
C HIS A 402 -15.51 2.75 -30.67
N GLY A 403 -15.02 3.95 -30.34
CA GLY A 403 -13.94 4.13 -29.37
C GLY A 403 -12.54 4.12 -30.03
N GLU A 404 -12.46 4.23 -31.34
CA GLU A 404 -11.24 4.30 -32.10
C GLU A 404 -10.64 5.71 -32.08
N ARG A 405 -9.33 5.81 -32.23
CA ARG A 405 -8.59 7.06 -32.32
C ARG A 405 -8.29 7.37 -33.78
N ILE A 406 -8.57 8.58 -34.22
CA ILE A 406 -8.32 9.01 -35.58
C ILE A 406 -7.07 9.88 -35.62
N LEU A 407 -6.20 9.64 -36.58
CA LEU A 407 -5.03 10.44 -36.88
C LEU A 407 -5.12 10.93 -38.31
N VAL A 408 -4.96 12.22 -38.53
CA VAL A 408 -4.90 12.84 -39.84
C VAL A 408 -3.49 12.73 -40.37
N PHE A 409 -3.34 12.25 -41.62
CA PHE A 409 -2.12 12.37 -42.37
C PHE A 409 -2.36 13.33 -43.53
N GLY A 410 -1.50 14.36 -43.68
CA GLY A 410 -1.67 15.35 -44.73
C GLY A 410 -0.47 16.25 -44.91
N GLU A 411 -0.57 17.13 -45.90
CA GLU A 411 0.45 18.14 -46.24
C GLU A 411 0.15 19.45 -45.52
N CYS A 412 1.15 19.97 -44.79
CA CYS A 412 1.06 21.25 -44.11
C CYS A 412 1.35 22.40 -45.08
N VAL A 413 0.64 23.49 -44.94
CA VAL A 413 0.91 24.73 -45.69
C VAL A 413 2.13 25.41 -45.06
N GLY A 414 3.27 25.33 -45.74
CA GLY A 414 4.55 25.78 -45.16
C GLY A 414 5.17 24.79 -44.18
N ASP A 415 6.26 25.21 -43.52
CA ASP A 415 6.95 24.42 -42.50
C ASP A 415 6.65 25.02 -41.13
N PRO A 416 5.91 24.31 -40.24
CA PRO A 416 5.56 24.81 -38.93
C PRO A 416 6.76 24.92 -37.97
N CYS A 417 7.94 24.44 -38.38
CA CYS A 417 9.18 24.48 -37.57
C CYS A 417 9.01 23.98 -36.13
N GLY A 418 8.10 23.02 -35.92
CA GLY A 418 7.79 22.47 -34.59
C GLY A 418 6.86 23.34 -33.74
N ASN A 419 6.27 24.39 -34.26
CA ASN A 419 5.29 25.25 -33.57
C ASN A 419 3.84 24.75 -33.78
N ILE A 420 2.89 25.42 -33.17
CA ILE A 420 1.46 25.17 -33.36
C ILE A 420 1.10 25.45 -34.81
N ILE A 421 0.25 24.60 -35.39
CA ILE A 421 -0.24 24.77 -36.79
C ILE A 421 -1.25 25.91 -36.80
N GLU A 422 -0.98 26.92 -37.64
CA GLU A 422 -1.83 28.11 -37.77
C GLU A 422 -2.80 28.01 -38.96
N GLU A 423 -2.47 27.22 -39.99
CA GLU A 423 -3.30 26.96 -41.14
C GLU A 423 -3.68 25.48 -41.25
N ALA A 424 -4.92 25.19 -41.64
CA ALA A 424 -5.43 23.83 -41.75
C ALA A 424 -4.59 22.97 -42.69
N VAL A 425 -4.27 21.77 -42.25
CA VAL A 425 -3.55 20.76 -43.05
C VAL A 425 -4.46 20.27 -44.18
N ASN A 426 -3.91 20.10 -45.39
CA ASN A 426 -4.61 19.45 -46.49
C ASN A 426 -4.59 17.92 -46.25
N PRO A 427 -5.71 17.28 -45.83
CA PRO A 427 -5.71 15.89 -45.45
C PRO A 427 -5.58 14.96 -46.66
N TYR A 428 -4.76 13.93 -46.54
CA TYR A 428 -4.51 12.90 -47.55
C TYR A 428 -5.11 11.55 -47.17
N ALA A 429 -5.11 11.25 -45.86
CA ALA A 429 -5.73 10.05 -45.30
C ALA A 429 -6.09 10.24 -43.82
N PHE A 430 -7.06 9.47 -43.37
CA PHE A 430 -7.34 9.27 -41.93
C PHE A 430 -6.91 7.87 -41.55
N ILE A 431 -6.01 7.78 -40.55
CA ILE A 431 -5.52 6.52 -40.00
C ILE A 431 -6.33 6.24 -38.76
N ILE A 432 -7.02 5.11 -38.76
CA ILE A 432 -7.88 4.70 -37.66
C ILE A 432 -7.09 3.74 -36.78
N LEU A 433 -6.95 4.10 -35.51
CA LEU A 433 -6.15 3.38 -34.53
C LEU A 433 -7.04 2.85 -33.43
N GLU A 434 -6.78 1.63 -33.03
CA GLU A 434 -7.54 0.97 -31.94
C GLU A 434 -6.58 0.41 -30.90
N ASN A 435 -6.94 0.57 -29.62
CA ASN A 435 -6.33 -0.14 -28.54
C ASN A 435 -7.26 -1.30 -28.13
N GLU A 436 -6.77 -2.52 -28.21
CA GLU A 436 -7.52 -3.70 -27.84
C GLU A 436 -7.88 -3.67 -26.35
N ILE A 437 -9.17 -3.81 -26.04
CA ILE A 437 -9.64 -3.93 -24.67
C ILE A 437 -9.18 -5.28 -24.13
N ARG A 438 -8.65 -5.31 -22.91
CA ARG A 438 -8.21 -6.57 -22.26
C ARG A 438 -9.39 -7.52 -22.11
N ASP A 439 -9.22 -8.79 -22.48
CA ASP A 439 -10.26 -9.83 -22.38
C ASP A 439 -10.81 -9.95 -20.95
N THR A 440 -9.97 -9.74 -19.95
CA THR A 440 -10.30 -9.83 -18.53
C THR A 440 -10.90 -8.55 -17.93
N ALA A 441 -11.01 -7.46 -18.70
CA ALA A 441 -11.45 -6.15 -18.20
C ALA A 441 -12.85 -6.22 -17.58
N LYS A 442 -13.82 -6.79 -18.31
CA LYS A 442 -15.22 -6.89 -17.85
C LYS A 442 -15.37 -7.67 -16.55
N GLU A 443 -14.64 -8.79 -16.40
CA GLU A 443 -14.67 -9.60 -15.19
C GLU A 443 -14.02 -8.83 -14.02
N THR A 444 -12.88 -8.18 -14.27
CA THR A 444 -12.13 -7.44 -13.25
C THR A 444 -12.92 -6.24 -12.74
N PHE A 445 -13.50 -5.43 -13.61
CA PHE A 445 -14.31 -4.26 -13.20
C PHE A 445 -15.63 -4.70 -12.56
N GLY A 446 -16.28 -5.76 -13.06
CA GLY A 446 -17.45 -6.36 -12.44
C GLY A 446 -17.17 -6.86 -11.02
N TYR A 447 -16.00 -7.43 -10.78
CA TYR A 447 -15.56 -7.79 -9.43
C TYR A 447 -15.49 -6.55 -8.52
N PHE A 448 -14.82 -5.48 -8.93
CA PHE A 448 -14.72 -4.26 -8.10
C PHE A 448 -16.09 -3.63 -7.82
N ALA A 449 -16.95 -3.54 -8.82
CA ALA A 449 -18.32 -3.04 -8.67
C ALA A 449 -19.12 -3.89 -7.65
N SER A 450 -19.01 -5.24 -7.72
CA SER A 450 -19.64 -6.15 -6.77
C SER A 450 -19.13 -5.97 -5.32
N GLN A 451 -17.93 -5.40 -5.18
CA GLN A 451 -17.32 -5.12 -3.89
C GLN A 451 -17.64 -3.71 -3.37
N GLY A 452 -18.47 -2.95 -4.07
CA GLY A 452 -18.83 -1.58 -3.70
C GLY A 452 -17.70 -0.57 -3.93
N VAL A 453 -16.83 -0.82 -4.90
CA VAL A 453 -15.78 0.10 -5.33
C VAL A 453 -16.27 0.85 -6.57
N ASP A 454 -16.33 2.16 -6.48
CA ASP A 454 -16.65 3.04 -7.60
C ASP A 454 -15.45 3.10 -8.56
N ILE A 455 -15.67 2.88 -9.85
CA ILE A 455 -14.62 2.93 -10.86
C ILE A 455 -14.76 4.24 -11.62
N VAL A 456 -13.67 4.99 -11.73
CA VAL A 456 -13.59 6.28 -12.39
C VAL A 456 -12.51 6.24 -13.45
N VAL A 457 -12.86 6.58 -14.69
CA VAL A 457 -11.90 6.63 -15.82
C VAL A 457 -11.38 8.04 -15.96
N ILE A 458 -10.06 8.19 -15.98
CA ILE A 458 -9.38 9.48 -16.12
C ILE A 458 -8.40 9.39 -17.27
N SER A 459 -8.76 9.97 -18.44
CA SER A 459 -7.98 9.84 -19.67
C SER A 459 -7.62 11.19 -20.26
N GLY A 460 -6.45 11.25 -20.91
CA GLY A 460 -6.06 12.38 -21.77
C GLY A 460 -6.76 12.40 -23.12
N ASP A 461 -7.46 11.32 -23.49
CA ASP A 461 -8.16 11.19 -24.75
C ASP A 461 -9.51 11.92 -24.78
N ASN A 462 -10.10 11.98 -25.96
CA ASN A 462 -11.46 12.52 -26.15
C ASN A 462 -12.45 11.82 -25.21
N PRO A 463 -13.34 12.57 -24.51
CA PRO A 463 -14.25 12.00 -23.51
C PRO A 463 -15.24 10.99 -24.10
N VAL A 464 -15.69 11.15 -25.33
CA VAL A 464 -16.59 10.20 -26.00
C VAL A 464 -15.89 8.87 -26.25
N THR A 465 -14.65 8.90 -26.76
CA THR A 465 -13.81 7.70 -26.96
C THR A 465 -13.55 6.99 -25.63
N ALA A 466 -13.16 7.73 -24.60
CA ALA A 466 -12.91 7.16 -23.28
C ALA A 466 -14.18 6.50 -22.68
N SER A 467 -15.35 7.15 -22.83
CA SER A 467 -16.64 6.62 -22.40
C SER A 467 -17.01 5.33 -23.14
N LYS A 468 -16.86 5.27 -24.46
CA LYS A 468 -17.16 4.06 -25.25
C LYS A 468 -16.29 2.87 -24.85
N VAL A 469 -14.98 3.09 -24.65
CA VAL A 469 -14.07 2.06 -24.13
C VAL A 469 -14.49 1.59 -22.76
N ALA A 470 -14.85 2.50 -21.86
CA ALA A 470 -15.29 2.19 -20.49
C ALA A 470 -16.61 1.39 -20.47
N VAL A 471 -17.58 1.72 -21.33
CA VAL A 471 -18.84 0.96 -21.48
C VAL A 471 -18.54 -0.47 -21.99
N ARG A 472 -17.70 -0.61 -23.02
CA ARG A 472 -17.31 -1.93 -23.55
C ARG A 472 -16.56 -2.77 -22.50
N ALA A 473 -15.78 -2.12 -21.64
CA ALA A 473 -15.11 -2.76 -20.51
C ALA A 473 -16.04 -3.12 -19.34
N GLY A 474 -17.33 -2.75 -19.40
CA GLY A 474 -18.32 -3.08 -18.38
C GLY A 474 -18.26 -2.21 -17.13
N ILE A 475 -17.77 -0.98 -17.22
CA ILE A 475 -17.75 -0.01 -16.12
C ILE A 475 -19.15 0.61 -15.99
N ASN A 476 -19.68 0.60 -14.77
CA ASN A 476 -21.02 1.12 -14.48
C ASN A 476 -21.05 2.65 -14.66
N ASN A 477 -22.15 3.18 -15.22
CA ASN A 477 -22.40 4.61 -15.46
C ASN A 477 -21.33 5.29 -16.34
N ALA A 478 -20.64 4.53 -17.18
CA ALA A 478 -19.57 5.06 -18.03
C ALA A 478 -20.11 5.98 -19.14
N GLU A 479 -21.42 6.00 -19.40
CA GLU A 479 -22.09 6.95 -20.28
C GLU A 479 -22.06 8.39 -19.72
N ASN A 480 -21.86 8.56 -18.40
CA ASN A 480 -21.74 9.85 -17.76
C ASN A 480 -20.30 10.35 -17.88
N TYR A 481 -20.00 11.09 -18.91
CA TYR A 481 -18.68 11.63 -19.18
C TYR A 481 -18.65 13.16 -19.20
N ILE A 482 -17.47 13.73 -19.00
CA ILE A 482 -17.24 15.17 -19.09
C ILE A 482 -15.90 15.47 -19.78
N ASP A 483 -15.86 16.58 -20.50
CA ASP A 483 -14.63 17.18 -21.03
C ASP A 483 -13.97 18.00 -19.92
N ALA A 484 -12.79 17.58 -19.47
CA ALA A 484 -12.07 18.22 -18.38
C ALA A 484 -11.56 19.63 -18.72
N THR A 485 -11.51 20.00 -20.00
CA THR A 485 -11.18 21.38 -20.43
C THR A 485 -12.22 22.40 -19.97
N THR A 486 -13.45 21.94 -19.65
CA THR A 486 -14.52 22.78 -19.11
C THR A 486 -14.39 23.04 -17.61
N LEU A 487 -13.60 22.23 -16.91
CA LEU A 487 -13.39 22.32 -15.44
C LEU A 487 -12.26 23.32 -15.16
N LYS A 488 -12.61 24.56 -14.78
CA LYS A 488 -11.64 25.65 -14.57
C LYS A 488 -11.33 25.93 -13.10
N SER A 489 -12.12 25.40 -12.19
CA SER A 489 -11.94 25.63 -10.76
C SER A 489 -12.02 24.33 -9.96
N ARG A 490 -11.41 24.32 -8.76
CA ARG A 490 -11.58 23.21 -7.81
C ARG A 490 -13.04 22.92 -7.45
N GLN A 491 -13.91 23.94 -7.49
CA GLN A 491 -15.32 23.77 -7.22
C GLN A 491 -16.00 22.97 -8.36
N ASP A 492 -15.66 23.27 -9.62
CA ASP A 492 -16.19 22.53 -10.78
C ASP A 492 -15.80 21.04 -10.69
N ILE A 493 -14.57 20.76 -10.28
CA ILE A 493 -14.09 19.38 -10.09
C ILE A 493 -14.85 18.68 -8.96
N ARG A 494 -15.10 19.34 -7.82
CA ARG A 494 -15.88 18.78 -6.71
C ARG A 494 -17.31 18.44 -7.10
N GLU A 495 -17.92 19.23 -7.96
CA GLU A 495 -19.26 18.94 -8.48
C GLU A 495 -19.21 17.82 -9.53
N ALA A 496 -18.20 17.84 -10.41
CA ALA A 496 -18.04 16.85 -11.47
C ALA A 496 -17.84 15.42 -10.92
N ILE A 497 -17.05 15.24 -9.86
CA ILE A 497 -16.81 13.90 -9.26
C ILE A 497 -18.07 13.23 -8.70
N THR A 498 -19.14 14.00 -8.45
CA THR A 498 -20.42 13.45 -7.97
C THR A 498 -21.37 13.03 -9.10
N LYS A 499 -21.11 13.50 -10.34
CA LYS A 499 -22.01 13.34 -11.49
C LYS A 499 -21.45 12.46 -12.59
N TYR A 500 -20.14 12.49 -12.78
CA TYR A 500 -19.48 11.86 -13.92
C TYR A 500 -18.56 10.72 -13.51
N THR A 501 -18.52 9.69 -14.33
CA THR A 501 -17.68 8.50 -14.16
C THR A 501 -16.46 8.54 -15.06
N VAL A 502 -16.53 9.24 -16.19
CA VAL A 502 -15.46 9.34 -17.18
C VAL A 502 -15.06 10.79 -17.39
N PHE A 503 -13.76 11.06 -17.21
CA PHE A 503 -13.13 12.35 -17.44
C PHE A 503 -12.21 12.25 -18.65
N GLY A 504 -12.50 12.98 -19.73
CA GLY A 504 -11.69 13.01 -20.94
C GLY A 504 -10.90 14.31 -21.07
N ARG A 505 -9.86 14.34 -21.93
CA ARG A 505 -8.94 15.48 -22.15
C ARG A 505 -8.32 16.03 -20.86
N VAL A 506 -8.07 15.13 -19.89
CA VAL A 506 -7.51 15.50 -18.59
C VAL A 506 -6.01 15.73 -18.71
N VAL A 507 -5.53 16.88 -18.25
CA VAL A 507 -4.09 17.16 -18.15
C VAL A 507 -3.52 16.62 -16.83
N PRO A 508 -2.18 16.40 -16.71
CA PRO A 508 -1.57 15.78 -15.53
C PRO A 508 -1.90 16.48 -14.20
N SER A 509 -1.96 17.82 -14.18
CA SER A 509 -2.35 18.59 -12.99
C SER A 509 -3.80 18.32 -12.56
N GLN A 510 -4.72 18.25 -13.52
CA GLN A 510 -6.13 17.94 -13.26
C GLN A 510 -6.32 16.50 -12.80
N LYS A 511 -5.53 15.52 -13.30
CA LYS A 511 -5.55 14.14 -12.74
C LYS A 511 -5.31 14.14 -11.24
N LYS A 512 -4.32 14.91 -10.78
CA LYS A 512 -4.03 15.09 -9.34
C LYS A 512 -5.21 15.73 -8.61
N GLU A 513 -5.77 16.82 -9.14
CA GLU A 513 -6.87 17.55 -8.50
C GLU A 513 -8.15 16.72 -8.36
N ILE A 514 -8.47 15.88 -9.36
CA ILE A 514 -9.61 14.93 -9.30
C ILE A 514 -9.40 13.94 -8.15
N ILE A 515 -8.20 13.38 -8.00
CA ILE A 515 -7.88 12.47 -6.88
C ILE A 515 -7.98 13.19 -5.54
N GLU A 516 -7.44 14.41 -5.43
CA GLU A 516 -7.55 15.24 -4.21
C GLU A 516 -9.02 15.49 -3.85
N ALA A 517 -9.87 15.81 -4.81
CA ALA A 517 -11.29 16.05 -4.59
C ALA A 517 -12.02 14.80 -4.05
N TYR A 518 -11.74 13.61 -4.58
CA TYR A 518 -12.27 12.36 -4.01
C TYR A 518 -11.79 12.12 -2.59
N LYS A 519 -10.52 12.39 -2.28
CA LYS A 519 -9.96 12.26 -0.92
C LYS A 519 -10.57 13.26 0.06
N GLU A 520 -10.80 14.49 -0.37
CA GLU A 520 -11.46 15.53 0.41
C GLU A 520 -12.93 15.17 0.70
N SER A 521 -13.59 14.41 -0.17
CA SER A 521 -14.94 13.85 0.08
C SER A 521 -14.95 12.65 1.05
N GLY A 522 -13.80 12.30 1.64
CA GLY A 522 -13.66 11.19 2.60
C GLY A 522 -13.52 9.81 1.97
N LYS A 523 -13.31 9.72 0.67
CA LYS A 523 -13.06 8.45 -0.04
C LYS A 523 -11.60 8.02 0.06
N VAL A 524 -11.38 6.69 0.09
CA VAL A 524 -10.04 6.09 -0.04
C VAL A 524 -9.82 5.76 -1.50
N VAL A 525 -8.84 6.41 -2.11
CA VAL A 525 -8.64 6.41 -3.57
C VAL A 525 -7.43 5.57 -3.96
N ALA A 526 -7.64 4.60 -4.86
CA ALA A 526 -6.57 3.97 -5.61
C ALA A 526 -6.47 4.60 -7.01
N MET A 527 -5.24 4.74 -7.53
CA MET A 527 -4.97 5.19 -8.89
C MET A 527 -4.13 4.17 -9.62
N THR A 528 -4.53 3.84 -10.86
CA THR A 528 -3.69 3.06 -11.77
C THR A 528 -3.27 3.90 -12.95
N GLY A 529 -2.02 3.78 -13.36
CA GLY A 529 -1.49 4.47 -14.53
C GLY A 529 -0.16 3.88 -14.95
N ASP A 530 0.19 4.04 -16.21
CA ASP A 530 1.43 3.51 -16.81
C ASP A 530 2.29 4.61 -17.44
N GLY A 531 1.71 5.79 -17.65
CA GLY A 531 2.35 6.92 -18.31
C GLY A 531 3.10 7.85 -17.36
N VAL A 532 4.01 8.63 -17.93
CA VAL A 532 4.70 9.74 -17.28
C VAL A 532 3.68 10.78 -16.77
N ASN A 533 2.58 10.97 -17.48
CA ASN A 533 1.51 11.91 -17.15
C ASN A 533 0.72 11.52 -15.87
N ASP A 534 0.87 10.28 -15.41
CA ASP A 534 0.17 9.76 -14.23
C ASP A 534 0.95 9.94 -12.93
N VAL A 535 2.25 10.26 -13.01
CA VAL A 535 3.16 10.30 -11.87
C VAL A 535 2.65 11.18 -10.73
N LEU A 536 2.11 12.36 -11.03
CA LEU A 536 1.56 13.27 -10.01
C LEU A 536 0.31 12.67 -9.34
N ALA A 537 -0.56 12.05 -10.13
CA ALA A 537 -1.77 11.37 -9.67
C ALA A 537 -1.44 10.14 -8.82
N LEU A 538 -0.49 9.30 -9.27
CA LEU A 538 0.00 8.13 -8.52
C LEU A 538 0.58 8.52 -7.15
N LYS A 539 1.34 9.61 -7.06
CA LYS A 539 1.88 10.12 -5.78
C LYS A 539 0.82 10.70 -4.85
N CYS A 540 -0.26 11.23 -5.42
CA CYS A 540 -1.34 11.85 -4.66
C CYS A 540 -2.32 10.82 -4.08
N ALA A 541 -2.57 9.72 -4.78
CA ALA A 541 -3.49 8.66 -4.37
C ALA A 541 -3.11 8.04 -3.01
N ASP A 542 -4.08 7.46 -2.32
CA ASP A 542 -3.85 6.72 -1.08
C ASP A 542 -3.14 5.39 -1.35
N CYS A 543 -3.44 4.77 -2.48
CA CYS A 543 -2.69 3.66 -3.05
C CYS A 543 -2.50 3.84 -4.55
N SER A 544 -1.30 3.52 -5.05
CA SER A 544 -0.96 3.65 -6.47
C SER A 544 -0.44 2.34 -7.05
N VAL A 545 -0.86 2.06 -8.28
CA VAL A 545 -0.53 0.83 -9.02
C VAL A 545 -0.01 1.20 -10.40
N ALA A 546 1.13 0.66 -10.78
CA ALA A 546 1.69 0.82 -12.13
C ALA A 546 1.79 -0.52 -12.85
N MET A 547 1.81 -0.45 -14.18
CA MET A 547 2.13 -1.58 -15.05
C MET A 547 3.62 -1.58 -15.35
N ALA A 548 4.27 -2.74 -15.35
CA ALA A 548 5.72 -2.82 -15.65
C ALA A 548 6.04 -2.48 -17.12
N SER A 549 5.07 -2.65 -18.03
CA SER A 549 5.19 -2.21 -19.43
C SER A 549 5.11 -0.70 -19.63
N GLY A 550 4.72 0.04 -18.59
CA GLY A 550 4.64 1.49 -18.63
C GLY A 550 5.99 2.17 -18.45
N SER A 551 5.95 3.49 -18.23
CA SER A 551 7.16 4.28 -18.01
C SER A 551 7.85 3.91 -16.68
N GLU A 552 9.17 3.99 -16.67
CA GLU A 552 9.98 3.80 -15.47
C GLU A 552 9.58 4.80 -14.37
N ALA A 553 9.26 6.02 -14.75
CA ALA A 553 8.79 7.06 -13.83
C ALA A 553 7.49 6.67 -13.11
N ALA A 554 6.52 6.08 -13.82
CA ALA A 554 5.28 5.59 -13.23
C ALA A 554 5.54 4.42 -12.28
N SER A 555 6.37 3.45 -12.70
CA SER A 555 6.77 2.30 -11.88
C SER A 555 7.47 2.72 -10.58
N ASN A 556 8.39 3.70 -10.63
CA ASN A 556 9.09 4.22 -9.46
C ASN A 556 8.18 5.08 -8.55
N ALA A 557 7.17 5.71 -9.11
CA ALA A 557 6.21 6.51 -8.36
C ALA A 557 5.16 5.66 -7.63
N ALA A 558 4.85 4.49 -8.16
CA ALA A 558 3.80 3.62 -7.67
C ALA A 558 4.23 2.82 -6.42
N GLN A 559 3.26 2.54 -5.55
CA GLN A 559 3.44 1.70 -4.36
C GLN A 559 3.36 0.21 -4.69
N VAL A 560 2.66 -0.14 -5.77
CA VAL A 560 2.52 -1.50 -6.31
C VAL A 560 2.83 -1.49 -7.80
N VAL A 561 3.59 -2.48 -8.28
CA VAL A 561 3.86 -2.67 -9.70
C VAL A 561 3.44 -4.08 -10.11
N LEU A 562 2.63 -4.17 -11.18
CA LEU A 562 2.24 -5.44 -11.79
C LEU A 562 3.29 -5.82 -12.82
N LEU A 563 4.16 -6.79 -12.48
CA LEU A 563 5.36 -7.11 -13.28
C LEU A 563 5.06 -7.72 -14.65
N ASP A 564 3.93 -8.38 -14.79
CA ASP A 564 3.44 -8.90 -16.08
C ASP A 564 2.41 -7.98 -16.74
N SER A 565 2.24 -6.79 -16.22
CA SER A 565 1.29 -5.77 -16.73
C SER A 565 -0.14 -6.28 -16.88
N ASP A 566 -0.53 -7.27 -16.05
CA ASP A 566 -1.85 -7.86 -16.05
C ASP A 566 -2.74 -7.31 -14.93
N PHE A 567 -3.64 -6.40 -15.30
CA PHE A 567 -4.57 -5.76 -14.36
C PHE A 567 -5.56 -6.75 -13.71
N SER A 568 -5.80 -7.93 -14.31
CA SER A 568 -6.67 -8.96 -13.74
C SER A 568 -6.18 -9.52 -12.41
N LYS A 569 -4.95 -9.23 -12.01
CA LYS A 569 -4.38 -9.60 -10.70
C LYS A 569 -4.81 -8.68 -9.56
N MET A 570 -5.34 -7.50 -9.85
CA MET A 570 -5.77 -6.55 -8.83
C MET A 570 -6.81 -7.07 -7.84
N PRO A 571 -7.84 -7.85 -8.23
CA PRO A 571 -8.73 -8.54 -7.30
C PRO A 571 -7.98 -9.37 -6.25
N GLN A 572 -6.93 -10.09 -6.67
CA GLN A 572 -6.12 -10.90 -5.75
C GLN A 572 -5.34 -10.03 -4.75
N VAL A 573 -4.82 -8.87 -5.19
CA VAL A 573 -4.11 -7.92 -4.33
C VAL A 573 -5.05 -7.37 -3.26
N VAL A 574 -6.26 -6.96 -3.64
CA VAL A 574 -7.29 -6.47 -2.71
C VAL A 574 -7.73 -7.56 -1.72
N LEU A 575 -7.95 -8.78 -2.20
CA LEU A 575 -8.31 -9.92 -1.33
C LEU A 575 -7.21 -10.24 -0.32
N GLU A 576 -5.94 -10.13 -0.73
CA GLU A 576 -4.80 -10.33 0.16
C GLU A 576 -4.73 -9.23 1.23
N GLY A 577 -4.98 -7.99 0.86
CA GLY A 577 -5.09 -6.88 1.80
C GLY A 577 -6.22 -7.10 2.82
N ARG A 578 -7.41 -7.51 2.37
CA ARG A 578 -8.54 -7.85 3.24
C ARG A 578 -8.22 -8.98 4.20
N ARG A 579 -7.52 -10.01 3.72
CA ARG A 579 -7.04 -11.12 4.57
C ARG A 579 -6.21 -10.59 5.72
N VAL A 580 -5.23 -9.73 5.42
CA VAL A 580 -4.34 -9.16 6.42
C VAL A 580 -5.11 -8.35 7.45
N VAL A 581 -5.89 -7.37 7.03
CA VAL A 581 -6.61 -6.46 7.95
C VAL A 581 -7.62 -7.22 8.81
N ASN A 582 -8.43 -8.09 8.21
CA ASN A 582 -9.43 -8.87 8.95
C ASN A 582 -8.80 -9.83 9.96
N ASN A 583 -7.68 -10.47 9.60
CA ASN A 583 -7.00 -11.39 10.50
C ASN A 583 -6.28 -10.66 11.64
N ILE A 584 -5.66 -9.52 11.37
CA ILE A 584 -5.09 -8.67 12.42
C ILE A 584 -6.21 -8.16 13.35
N GLN A 585 -7.36 -7.77 12.82
CA GLN A 585 -8.52 -7.36 13.60
C GLN A 585 -9.03 -8.46 14.54
N ARG A 586 -9.11 -9.71 14.03
CA ARG A 586 -9.48 -10.88 14.84
C ARG A 586 -8.49 -11.12 15.97
N SER A 587 -7.22 -11.11 15.64
CA SER A 587 -6.15 -11.34 16.61
C SER A 587 -6.08 -10.21 17.64
N ALA A 588 -6.17 -8.96 17.20
CA ALA A 588 -6.19 -7.79 18.08
C ALA A 588 -7.34 -7.86 19.09
N SER A 589 -8.52 -8.35 18.69
CA SER A 589 -9.65 -8.49 19.61
C SER A 589 -9.39 -9.54 20.69
N LEU A 590 -8.68 -10.64 20.40
CA LEU A 590 -8.28 -11.61 21.45
C LEU A 590 -7.32 -10.98 22.47
N PHE A 591 -6.31 -10.22 22.00
CA PHE A 591 -5.39 -9.53 22.90
C PHE A 591 -6.10 -8.49 23.77
N LEU A 592 -7.06 -7.75 23.19
CA LEU A 592 -7.76 -6.69 23.91
C LEU A 592 -8.70 -7.23 25.00
N VAL A 593 -9.21 -8.47 24.89
CA VAL A 593 -9.97 -9.13 25.96
C VAL A 593 -9.18 -9.12 27.27
N LYS A 594 -7.91 -9.59 27.20
CA LYS A 594 -7.02 -9.64 28.37
C LYS A 594 -6.78 -8.26 28.97
N ASN A 595 -6.58 -7.25 28.11
CA ASN A 595 -6.33 -5.89 28.57
C ASN A 595 -7.55 -5.29 29.28
N ILE A 596 -8.76 -5.48 28.70
CA ILE A 596 -10.02 -4.98 29.28
C ILE A 596 -10.25 -5.56 30.65
N PHE A 597 -10.25 -6.89 30.79
CA PHE A 597 -10.52 -7.49 32.11
C PHE A 597 -9.43 -7.16 33.14
N SER A 598 -8.15 -7.09 32.72
CA SER A 598 -7.06 -6.77 33.64
C SER A 598 -7.15 -5.34 34.18
N ILE A 599 -7.48 -4.36 33.34
CA ILE A 599 -7.70 -2.96 33.74
C ILE A 599 -8.88 -2.88 34.72
N LEU A 600 -10.02 -3.47 34.37
CA LEU A 600 -11.23 -3.45 35.21
C LEU A 600 -10.99 -4.16 36.57
N THR A 601 -10.32 -5.32 36.54
CA THR A 601 -9.97 -6.06 37.76
C THR A 601 -9.00 -5.28 38.65
N THR A 602 -8.04 -4.58 38.06
CA THR A 602 -7.10 -3.75 38.83
C THR A 602 -7.82 -2.60 39.53
N ILE A 603 -8.72 -1.91 38.81
CA ILE A 603 -9.57 -0.86 39.42
C ILE A 603 -10.42 -1.46 40.57
N PHE A 604 -11.03 -2.62 40.32
CA PHE A 604 -11.82 -3.33 41.35
C PHE A 604 -10.98 -3.68 42.59
N THR A 605 -9.77 -4.23 42.42
CA THR A 605 -8.89 -4.59 43.53
C THR A 605 -8.43 -3.37 44.34
N LEU A 606 -8.21 -2.23 43.67
CA LEU A 606 -7.94 -0.96 44.32
C LEU A 606 -9.12 -0.48 45.19
N ILE A 607 -10.34 -0.57 44.66
CA ILE A 607 -11.57 -0.17 45.37
C ILE A 607 -11.89 -1.14 46.52
N ALA A 608 -11.79 -2.44 46.25
CA ALA A 608 -12.09 -3.49 47.21
C ALA A 608 -10.99 -3.68 48.28
N ALA A 609 -9.91 -2.93 48.18
CA ALA A 609 -8.75 -2.99 49.09
C ALA A 609 -8.26 -4.45 49.31
N ASN A 610 -8.02 -5.15 48.19
CA ASN A 610 -7.62 -6.57 48.22
C ASN A 610 -6.41 -6.84 47.32
N LEU A 611 -5.85 -8.06 47.36
CA LEU A 611 -4.82 -8.49 46.41
C LEU A 611 -5.44 -8.81 45.04
N TYR A 612 -4.64 -8.63 43.97
CA TYR A 612 -5.05 -9.07 42.63
C TYR A 612 -5.29 -10.59 42.62
N PRO A 613 -6.46 -11.07 42.17
CA PRO A 613 -6.91 -12.45 42.45
C PRO A 613 -6.25 -13.52 41.57
N LEU A 614 -5.35 -13.15 40.65
CA LEU A 614 -4.63 -14.09 39.77
C LEU A 614 -3.12 -13.96 39.93
N TYR A 615 -2.39 -15.04 39.64
CA TYR A 615 -0.93 -15.06 39.59
C TYR A 615 -0.42 -14.80 38.17
N PRO A 616 0.80 -14.24 38.00
CA PRO A 616 1.39 -14.01 36.67
C PRO A 616 1.48 -15.28 35.82
N THR A 617 1.74 -16.43 36.44
CA THR A 617 1.78 -17.74 35.77
C THR A 617 0.44 -18.15 35.15
N GLN A 618 -0.66 -17.84 35.83
CA GLN A 618 -2.02 -18.14 35.38
C GLN A 618 -2.40 -17.26 34.19
N LEU A 619 -2.00 -15.98 34.23
CA LEU A 619 -2.20 -15.07 33.10
C LEU A 619 -1.37 -15.48 31.89
N SER A 620 -0.17 -16.06 32.10
CA SER A 620 0.64 -16.64 31.03
C SER A 620 -0.04 -17.85 30.38
N LEU A 621 -0.66 -18.73 31.19
CA LEU A 621 -1.45 -19.87 30.73
C LEU A 621 -2.64 -19.39 29.84
N LEU A 622 -3.43 -18.45 30.36
CA LEU A 622 -4.55 -17.85 29.67
C LEU A 622 -4.08 -17.24 28.32
N GLY A 623 -3.04 -16.40 28.38
CA GLY A 623 -2.48 -15.73 27.22
C GLY A 623 -1.94 -16.69 26.15
N ALA A 624 -1.27 -17.76 26.54
CA ALA A 624 -0.70 -18.73 25.61
C ALA A 624 -1.78 -19.50 24.83
N PHE A 625 -2.80 -20.03 25.51
CA PHE A 625 -3.77 -20.96 24.90
C PHE A 625 -5.04 -20.30 24.37
N THR A 626 -5.45 -19.16 24.89
CA THR A 626 -6.68 -18.49 24.41
C THR A 626 -6.41 -17.28 23.53
N ILE A 627 -5.18 -16.77 23.50
CA ILE A 627 -4.83 -15.53 22.79
C ILE A 627 -3.68 -15.73 21.80
N GLY A 628 -2.44 -15.93 22.28
CA GLY A 628 -1.23 -15.85 21.48
C GLY A 628 -1.14 -16.93 20.40
N THR A 629 -1.18 -18.20 20.82
CA THR A 629 -1.08 -19.34 19.90
C THR A 629 -2.24 -19.37 18.88
N PRO A 630 -3.52 -19.26 19.28
CA PRO A 630 -4.62 -19.25 18.32
C PRO A 630 -4.56 -18.01 17.40
N ALA A 631 -4.19 -16.82 17.90
CA ALA A 631 -4.05 -15.62 17.12
C ALA A 631 -3.02 -15.77 15.98
N PHE A 632 -1.90 -16.46 16.25
CA PHE A 632 -0.88 -16.75 15.25
C PHE A 632 -1.43 -17.61 14.10
N PHE A 633 -2.11 -18.71 14.41
CA PHE A 633 -2.70 -19.58 13.37
C PHE A 633 -3.83 -18.89 12.59
N LEU A 634 -4.66 -18.11 13.28
CA LEU A 634 -5.76 -17.35 12.64
C LEU A 634 -5.25 -16.23 11.72
N ALA A 635 -4.08 -15.63 12.00
CA ALA A 635 -3.49 -14.60 11.17
C ALA A 635 -3.09 -15.08 9.77
N LEU A 636 -2.84 -16.37 9.62
CA LEU A 636 -2.38 -16.97 8.35
C LEU A 636 -3.55 -17.47 7.46
N GLN A 637 -4.78 -17.46 7.98
CA GLN A 637 -5.94 -18.01 7.28
C GLN A 637 -6.48 -17.11 6.16
N PRO A 638 -7.13 -17.68 5.13
CA PRO A 638 -7.85 -16.89 4.13
C PRO A 638 -9.06 -16.19 4.77
N ASN A 639 -9.24 -14.92 4.42
CA ASN A 639 -10.38 -14.12 4.85
C ASN A 639 -10.71 -13.08 3.77
N LYS A 640 -11.86 -13.21 3.14
CA LYS A 640 -12.28 -12.41 1.99
C LYS A 640 -13.33 -11.35 2.34
N ASN A 641 -13.71 -11.23 3.62
CA ASN A 641 -14.79 -10.33 4.04
C ASN A 641 -14.44 -8.87 3.74
N ILE A 642 -15.43 -8.10 3.32
CA ILE A 642 -15.31 -6.65 3.12
C ILE A 642 -15.05 -5.99 4.48
N ILE A 643 -14.07 -5.07 4.50
CA ILE A 643 -13.75 -4.29 5.70
C ILE A 643 -14.72 -3.13 5.78
N ARG A 644 -15.45 -3.04 6.90
CA ARG A 644 -16.37 -1.93 7.18
C ARG A 644 -15.98 -1.27 8.48
N GLY A 645 -16.12 0.06 8.54
CA GLY A 645 -15.89 0.86 9.74
C GLY A 645 -14.44 0.96 10.18
N ASP A 646 -14.23 1.60 11.35
CA ASP A 646 -12.93 1.85 11.93
C ASP A 646 -12.31 0.59 12.54
N PHE A 647 -10.97 0.45 12.41
CA PHE A 647 -10.23 -0.72 12.91
C PHE A 647 -10.38 -0.90 14.41
N LEU A 648 -10.13 0.17 15.19
CA LEU A 648 -10.10 0.09 16.66
C LEU A 648 -11.49 -0.17 17.23
N THR A 649 -12.51 0.48 16.70
CA THR A 649 -13.92 0.29 17.06
C THR A 649 -14.32 -1.17 16.87
N ASN A 650 -14.01 -1.76 15.72
CA ASN A 650 -14.31 -3.17 15.43
C ASN A 650 -13.58 -4.14 16.37
N VAL A 651 -12.35 -3.82 16.78
CA VAL A 651 -11.56 -4.62 17.71
C VAL A 651 -12.16 -4.57 19.11
N ILE A 652 -12.51 -3.36 19.60
CA ILE A 652 -13.12 -3.14 20.92
C ILE A 652 -14.47 -3.87 21.00
N ILE A 653 -15.34 -3.69 20.03
CA ILE A 653 -16.66 -4.32 19.96
C ILE A 653 -16.59 -5.84 20.08
N LYS A 654 -15.61 -6.45 19.40
CA LYS A 654 -15.43 -7.92 19.46
C LYS A 654 -14.85 -8.40 20.79
N ALA A 655 -14.05 -7.56 21.46
CA ALA A 655 -13.38 -7.90 22.71
C ALA A 655 -14.25 -7.66 23.95
N LEU A 656 -15.10 -6.62 23.94
CA LEU A 656 -15.91 -6.20 25.09
C LEU A 656 -16.73 -7.33 25.74
N PRO A 657 -17.48 -8.19 25.00
CA PRO A 657 -18.28 -9.23 25.64
C PRO A 657 -17.47 -10.17 26.51
N ALA A 658 -16.31 -10.62 26.03
CA ALA A 658 -15.44 -11.52 26.78
C ALA A 658 -14.75 -10.78 27.94
N GLY A 659 -14.18 -9.60 27.69
CA GLY A 659 -13.46 -8.84 28.70
C GLY A 659 -14.33 -8.40 29.88
N ILE A 660 -15.59 -8.00 29.64
CA ILE A 660 -16.54 -7.66 30.70
C ILE A 660 -17.01 -8.92 31.45
N THR A 661 -17.28 -10.02 30.72
CA THR A 661 -17.66 -11.29 31.35
C THR A 661 -16.55 -11.82 32.25
N ASP A 662 -15.30 -11.82 31.79
CA ASP A 662 -14.11 -12.19 32.57
C ASP A 662 -14.00 -11.37 33.85
N PHE A 663 -14.15 -10.04 33.73
CA PHE A 663 -14.12 -9.14 34.91
C PHE A 663 -15.21 -9.45 35.91
N ILE A 664 -16.49 -9.56 35.47
CA ILE A 664 -17.63 -9.82 36.39
C ILE A 664 -17.45 -11.15 37.08
N MET A 665 -17.09 -12.20 36.33
CA MET A 665 -16.90 -13.53 36.93
C MET A 665 -15.75 -13.55 37.91
N LEU A 666 -14.64 -12.88 37.60
CA LEU A 666 -13.50 -12.79 38.49
C LEU A 666 -13.84 -12.03 39.81
N ALA A 667 -14.58 -10.92 39.69
CA ALA A 667 -15.04 -10.16 40.84
C ALA A 667 -15.99 -10.99 41.73
N VAL A 668 -16.99 -11.65 41.14
CA VAL A 668 -17.97 -12.49 41.89
C VAL A 668 -17.28 -13.67 42.57
N ILE A 669 -16.38 -14.38 41.86
CA ILE A 669 -15.61 -15.52 42.46
C ILE A 669 -14.72 -15.04 43.58
N SER A 670 -14.08 -13.86 43.44
CA SER A 670 -13.23 -13.29 44.49
C SER A 670 -14.01 -12.93 45.76
N ILE A 671 -15.16 -12.27 45.61
CA ILE A 671 -16.03 -11.87 46.71
C ILE A 671 -16.60 -13.12 47.38
N HIS A 672 -17.18 -14.07 46.62
CA HIS A 672 -17.78 -15.27 47.17
C HIS A 672 -16.75 -16.17 47.88
N GLY A 673 -15.57 -16.38 47.24
CA GLY A 673 -14.49 -17.14 47.86
C GLY A 673 -13.98 -16.54 49.18
N ALA A 674 -13.89 -15.21 49.27
CA ALA A 674 -13.52 -14.51 50.48
C ALA A 674 -14.57 -14.69 51.58
N VAL A 675 -15.87 -14.61 51.26
CA VAL A 675 -16.99 -14.79 52.20
C VAL A 675 -17.01 -16.20 52.81
N ILE A 676 -16.71 -17.24 52.03
CA ILE A 676 -16.67 -18.64 52.50
C ILE A 676 -15.29 -19.04 53.06
N GLY A 677 -14.35 -18.11 53.21
CA GLY A 677 -13.05 -18.32 53.82
C GLY A 677 -12.06 -19.14 53.01
N MET A 678 -12.13 -19.12 51.68
CA MET A 678 -11.17 -19.79 50.80
C MET A 678 -9.81 -19.09 50.82
N SER A 679 -8.73 -19.87 50.64
CA SER A 679 -7.41 -19.31 50.47
C SER A 679 -7.29 -18.60 49.07
N ASN A 680 -6.39 -17.64 48.98
CA ASN A 680 -6.13 -16.94 47.71
C ASN A 680 -5.74 -17.90 46.57
N GLU A 681 -5.04 -19.00 46.85
CA GLU A 681 -4.70 -20.02 45.84
C GLU A 681 -5.93 -20.79 45.35
N GLN A 682 -6.90 -21.06 46.23
CA GLN A 682 -8.15 -21.71 45.86
C GLN A 682 -9.02 -20.77 45.01
N ILE A 683 -9.16 -19.51 45.43
CA ILE A 683 -9.91 -18.48 44.68
C ILE A 683 -9.31 -18.32 43.31
N SER A 684 -7.99 -18.15 43.18
CA SER A 684 -7.29 -17.98 41.91
C SER A 684 -7.44 -19.19 40.98
N THR A 685 -7.47 -20.42 41.56
CA THR A 685 -7.67 -21.66 40.82
C THR A 685 -9.07 -21.75 40.22
N VAL A 686 -10.11 -21.45 41.01
CA VAL A 686 -11.49 -21.41 40.48
C VAL A 686 -11.62 -20.34 39.38
N ALA A 687 -11.08 -19.15 39.66
CA ALA A 687 -11.13 -18.03 38.75
C ALA A 687 -10.45 -18.35 37.40
N ILE A 688 -9.20 -18.85 37.41
CA ILE A 688 -8.49 -19.11 36.14
C ILE A 688 -9.19 -20.17 35.30
N ILE A 689 -9.77 -21.22 35.91
CA ILE A 689 -10.50 -22.25 35.15
C ILE A 689 -11.73 -21.65 34.46
N VAL A 690 -12.49 -20.79 35.14
CA VAL A 690 -13.66 -20.12 34.58
C VAL A 690 -13.22 -19.15 33.46
N LEU A 691 -12.15 -18.39 33.66
CA LEU A 691 -11.61 -17.49 32.62
C LEU A 691 -11.12 -18.26 31.37
N LEU A 692 -10.50 -19.43 31.56
CA LEU A 692 -10.11 -20.31 30.44
C LEU A 692 -11.32 -20.78 29.64
N ILE A 693 -12.44 -21.09 30.31
CA ILE A 693 -13.70 -21.45 29.64
C ILE A 693 -14.22 -20.25 28.81
N ILE A 694 -14.26 -19.04 29.37
CA ILE A 694 -14.70 -17.82 28.67
C ILE A 694 -13.76 -17.51 27.50
N GLY A 695 -12.45 -17.64 27.71
CA GLY A 695 -11.44 -17.47 26.67
C GLY A 695 -11.64 -18.44 25.50
N MET A 696 -11.94 -19.72 25.79
CA MET A 696 -12.27 -20.72 24.76
C MET A 696 -13.58 -20.40 24.04
N MET A 697 -14.60 -19.91 24.74
CA MET A 697 -15.84 -19.46 24.10
C MET A 697 -15.62 -18.26 23.16
N SER A 698 -14.80 -17.30 23.59
CA SER A 698 -14.39 -16.17 22.76
C SER A 698 -13.63 -16.63 21.51
N LEU A 699 -12.70 -17.57 21.66
CA LEU A 699 -11.97 -18.17 20.54
C LEU A 699 -12.92 -18.89 19.58
N ILE A 700 -13.84 -19.72 20.07
CA ILE A 700 -14.85 -20.41 19.28
C ILE A 700 -15.74 -19.42 18.51
N ARG A 701 -16.15 -18.32 19.14
CA ARG A 701 -16.92 -17.26 18.47
C ARG A 701 -16.15 -16.61 17.34
N ILE A 702 -14.88 -16.28 17.55
CA ILE A 702 -14.01 -15.65 16.55
C ILE A 702 -13.66 -16.60 15.41
N CYS A 703 -13.61 -17.91 15.65
CA CYS A 703 -13.36 -18.93 14.65
C CYS A 703 -14.56 -19.19 13.71
N ARG A 704 -15.75 -18.69 14.01
CA ARG A 704 -16.93 -18.85 13.12
C ARG A 704 -16.82 -18.01 11.84
N PRO A 705 -17.26 -18.53 10.67
CA PRO A 705 -17.65 -19.91 10.38
C PRO A 705 -16.47 -20.87 10.48
N PHE A 706 -16.73 -22.11 10.94
CA PHE A 706 -15.68 -23.10 11.11
C PHE A 706 -15.21 -23.67 9.76
N ASP A 707 -13.90 -23.85 9.66
CA ASP A 707 -13.24 -24.75 8.74
C ASP A 707 -12.44 -25.81 9.55
N TRP A 708 -11.90 -26.81 8.87
CA TRP A 708 -11.18 -27.89 9.54
C TRP A 708 -9.98 -27.39 10.38
N LEU A 709 -9.28 -26.37 9.92
CA LEU A 709 -8.09 -25.81 10.59
C LEU A 709 -8.49 -25.02 11.83
N ARG A 710 -9.59 -24.24 11.77
CA ARG A 710 -10.13 -23.51 12.93
C ARG A 710 -10.64 -24.46 14.00
N ALA A 711 -11.31 -25.54 13.59
CA ALA A 711 -11.73 -26.59 14.50
C ALA A 711 -10.53 -27.28 15.16
N LEU A 712 -9.50 -27.62 14.39
CA LEU A 712 -8.26 -28.18 14.89
C LEU A 712 -7.58 -27.28 15.90
N VAL A 713 -7.48 -25.97 15.61
CA VAL A 713 -6.90 -24.98 16.56
C VAL A 713 -7.70 -24.97 17.86
N CYS A 714 -9.03 -24.89 17.82
CA CYS A 714 -9.86 -24.89 19.03
C CYS A 714 -9.66 -26.18 19.85
N ILE A 715 -9.65 -27.34 19.20
CA ILE A 715 -9.44 -28.64 19.87
C ILE A 715 -8.03 -28.70 20.48
N ALA A 716 -7.01 -28.33 19.73
CA ALA A 716 -5.62 -28.36 20.21
C ALA A 716 -5.41 -27.44 21.42
N MET A 717 -6.03 -26.24 21.43
CA MET A 717 -5.98 -25.33 22.57
C MET A 717 -6.70 -25.92 23.78
N GLY A 718 -7.88 -26.49 23.60
CA GLY A 718 -8.61 -27.17 24.69
C GLY A 718 -7.84 -28.34 25.29
N VAL A 719 -7.26 -29.20 24.46
CA VAL A 719 -6.39 -30.31 24.91
C VAL A 719 -5.14 -29.78 25.63
N GLY A 720 -4.50 -28.74 25.09
CA GLY A 720 -3.33 -28.11 25.75
C GLY A 720 -3.66 -27.55 27.14
N ILE A 721 -4.81 -26.88 27.27
CA ILE A 721 -5.30 -26.40 28.58
C ILE A 721 -5.49 -27.57 29.54
N ALA A 722 -6.15 -28.66 29.13
CA ALA A 722 -6.38 -29.84 29.95
C ALA A 722 -5.06 -30.48 30.40
N ILE A 723 -4.08 -30.61 29.50
CA ILE A 723 -2.73 -31.12 29.84
C ILE A 723 -2.07 -30.23 30.91
N CYS A 724 -2.12 -28.92 30.73
CA CYS A 724 -1.52 -27.98 31.69
C CYS A 724 -2.19 -28.04 33.06
N LEU A 725 -3.51 -28.12 33.11
CA LEU A 725 -4.26 -28.22 34.34
C LEU A 725 -4.07 -29.56 35.07
N LEU A 726 -3.79 -30.65 34.34
CA LEU A 726 -3.58 -31.97 34.95
C LEU A 726 -2.13 -32.21 35.38
N PHE A 727 -1.16 -31.92 34.54
CA PHE A 727 0.24 -32.32 34.71
C PHE A 727 1.15 -31.19 35.20
N PHE A 728 0.81 -29.91 34.95
CA PHE A 728 1.66 -28.77 35.29
C PHE A 728 1.12 -27.86 36.38
N LYS A 729 0.32 -28.43 37.31
CA LYS A 729 -0.36 -27.70 38.42
C LYS A 729 0.60 -26.79 39.21
N LYS A 730 1.78 -27.31 39.57
CA LYS A 730 2.77 -26.54 40.36
C LYS A 730 3.31 -25.32 39.61
N ILE A 731 3.51 -25.41 38.29
CA ILE A 731 4.03 -24.32 37.47
C ILE A 731 3.00 -23.19 37.39
N PHE A 732 1.72 -23.54 37.24
CA PHE A 732 0.64 -22.57 37.07
C PHE A 732 -0.08 -22.21 38.37
N ALA A 733 0.52 -22.55 39.55
CA ALA A 733 -0.06 -22.26 40.85
C ALA A 733 -1.53 -22.70 40.96
N ILE A 734 -1.83 -23.94 40.54
CA ILE A 734 -3.17 -24.54 40.61
C ILE A 734 -3.27 -25.36 41.88
N ALA A 735 -4.17 -24.97 42.79
CA ALA A 735 -4.45 -25.68 44.01
C ALA A 735 -5.13 -27.04 43.74
N ALA A 736 -5.02 -27.98 44.71
CA ALA A 736 -5.77 -29.23 44.66
C ALA A 736 -7.29 -28.93 44.73
N ILE A 737 -8.02 -29.40 43.74
CA ILE A 737 -9.47 -29.15 43.62
C ILE A 737 -10.20 -30.03 44.63
N ASN A 738 -10.92 -29.41 45.58
CA ASN A 738 -11.84 -30.06 46.48
C ASN A 738 -13.28 -29.97 45.96
N MET A 739 -14.23 -30.64 46.64
CA MET A 739 -15.65 -30.67 46.22
C MET A 739 -16.30 -29.28 46.22
N VAL A 740 -15.91 -28.39 47.13
CA VAL A 740 -16.43 -27.00 47.16
C VAL A 740 -15.98 -26.23 45.89
N MET A 741 -14.69 -26.31 45.56
CA MET A 741 -14.13 -25.71 44.38
C MET A 741 -14.76 -26.28 43.10
N LEU A 742 -14.95 -27.62 43.03
CA LEU A 742 -15.56 -28.29 41.90
C LEU A 742 -16.99 -27.78 41.67
N ASN A 743 -17.80 -27.71 42.71
CA ASN A 743 -19.16 -27.19 42.62
C ASN A 743 -19.17 -25.71 42.16
N MET A 744 -18.26 -24.88 42.70
CA MET A 744 -18.11 -23.50 42.28
C MET A 744 -17.73 -23.40 40.79
N ILE A 745 -16.76 -24.19 40.32
CA ILE A 745 -16.36 -24.21 38.92
C ILE A 745 -17.54 -24.55 38.03
N ILE A 746 -18.33 -25.57 38.34
CA ILE A 746 -19.47 -25.99 37.56
C ILE A 746 -20.54 -24.88 37.49
N VAL A 747 -20.91 -24.33 38.65
CA VAL A 747 -21.93 -23.29 38.75
C VAL A 747 -21.48 -22.03 37.97
N TYR A 748 -20.25 -21.55 38.23
CA TYR A 748 -19.73 -20.37 37.60
C TYR A 748 -19.44 -20.55 36.11
N ALA A 749 -19.10 -21.77 35.65
CA ALA A 749 -19.01 -22.05 34.21
C ALA A 749 -20.37 -21.88 33.52
N VAL A 750 -21.47 -22.38 34.10
CA VAL A 750 -22.82 -22.22 33.58
C VAL A 750 -23.23 -20.74 33.54
N VAL A 751 -22.98 -20.02 34.65
CA VAL A 751 -23.28 -18.59 34.74
C VAL A 751 -22.46 -17.79 33.74
N ALA A 752 -21.18 -18.11 33.57
CA ALA A 752 -20.29 -17.47 32.64
C ALA A 752 -20.76 -17.64 31.17
N VAL A 753 -21.23 -18.84 30.79
CA VAL A 753 -21.82 -19.09 29.47
C VAL A 753 -23.04 -18.21 29.23
N GLY A 754 -23.97 -18.15 30.20
CA GLY A 754 -25.15 -17.29 30.11
C GLY A 754 -24.83 -15.82 29.98
N LEU A 755 -23.92 -15.35 30.88
CA LEU A 755 -23.48 -13.95 30.89
C LEU A 755 -22.74 -13.55 29.60
N PHE A 756 -21.86 -14.42 29.07
CA PHE A 756 -21.16 -14.17 27.81
C PHE A 756 -22.14 -14.04 26.64
N VAL A 757 -23.14 -14.92 26.54
CA VAL A 757 -24.16 -14.84 25.51
C VAL A 757 -25.00 -13.56 25.65
N LEU A 758 -25.35 -13.19 26.88
CA LEU A 758 -26.05 -11.94 27.15
C LEU A 758 -25.25 -10.72 26.73
N MET A 759 -23.98 -10.65 27.11
CA MET A 759 -23.06 -9.54 26.72
C MET A 759 -22.90 -9.46 25.21
N CYS A 760 -22.83 -10.60 24.51
CA CYS A 760 -22.80 -10.63 23.06
C CYS A 760 -24.06 -10.03 22.43
N ARG A 761 -25.24 -10.27 22.99
CA ARG A 761 -26.51 -9.69 22.54
C ARG A 761 -26.56 -8.19 22.83
N ILE A 762 -26.25 -7.77 24.05
CA ILE A 762 -26.26 -6.34 24.44
C ILE A 762 -25.34 -5.53 23.52
N VAL A 763 -24.09 -5.96 23.35
CA VAL A 763 -23.13 -5.26 22.49
C VAL A 763 -23.62 -5.24 21.03
N GLY A 764 -24.22 -6.34 20.54
CA GLY A 764 -24.85 -6.38 19.21
C GLY A 764 -25.95 -5.34 19.03
N THR A 765 -26.91 -5.30 19.95
CA THR A 765 -28.03 -4.34 19.90
C THR A 765 -27.58 -2.89 20.02
N VAL A 766 -26.59 -2.61 20.88
CA VAL A 766 -26.03 -1.25 21.01
C VAL A 766 -25.39 -0.79 19.70
N ILE A 767 -24.71 -1.69 18.99
CA ILE A 767 -24.11 -1.37 17.69
C ILE A 767 -25.20 -1.08 16.65
N GLU A 768 -26.21 -1.94 16.56
CA GLU A 768 -27.32 -1.74 15.63
C GLU A 768 -28.00 -0.38 15.89
N TYR A 769 -28.21 -0.02 17.15
CA TYR A 769 -28.79 1.26 17.55
C TYR A 769 -27.90 2.45 17.17
N ILE A 770 -26.58 2.36 17.40
CA ILE A 770 -25.62 3.39 17.00
C ILE A 770 -25.58 3.51 15.47
N CYS A 771 -25.56 2.42 14.72
CA CYS A 771 -25.62 2.45 13.27
C CYS A 771 -26.88 3.14 12.75
N LEU A 772 -28.03 2.85 13.34
CA LEU A 772 -29.32 3.50 12.99
C LEU A 772 -29.30 5.01 13.25
N LEU A 773 -28.70 5.45 14.36
CA LEU A 773 -28.57 6.88 14.69
C LEU A 773 -27.67 7.64 13.71
N TYR A 774 -26.61 7.00 13.18
CA TYR A 774 -25.70 7.62 12.22
C TYR A 774 -26.17 7.51 10.76
N THR A 775 -27.10 6.61 10.44
CA THR A 775 -27.64 6.40 9.08
C THR A 775 -29.00 7.07 8.88
N SER A 776 -29.63 7.57 9.92
CA SER A 776 -30.82 8.41 9.74
C SER A 776 -30.40 9.77 9.14
N PRO A 777 -30.97 10.19 7.99
CA PRO A 777 -30.73 11.54 7.48
C PRO A 777 -31.12 12.53 8.57
N SER A 778 -30.22 13.47 8.87
CA SER A 778 -30.50 14.63 9.71
C SER A 778 -31.72 15.36 9.13
N PRO A 779 -32.73 15.74 9.95
CA PRO A 779 -33.92 16.45 9.49
C PRO A 779 -33.56 17.77 8.83
#